data_236a91794905a964f0e89c96cee601c6
#
_entry.id   236a91794905a964f0e89c96cee601c6
#
_cell.length_a   1.000
_cell.length_b   1.000
_cell.length_c   1.000
_cell.angle_alpha   90.00
_cell.angle_beta   90.00
_cell.angle_gamma   90.00
#
_symmetry.space_group_name_H-M   'P 1'
#
loop_
_entity.id
_entity.type
_entity.pdbx_description
1 polymer ?
#
loop_
_entity_poly.entity_id
_entity_poly.type
_entity_poly.pdbx_seq_one_letter_code
_entity_poly.pdbx_strand_id
1 'polypeptide(L)'
;MKKTLQIGFYILISLFIFTQSSCQDKTFDDESNSENSGNDSSDEGDDNEETLKEGLTWLPENPDADSELTINFKAPVKSKLYGYTGDVYIHTGVITEGVWAFVPAEWNENIAKCKMTKKDDNCWSISLTPSIREWFASGETAINKLGIVIRSSDGSKKGIEEDSFIEVTDNKYTAFQPAPIIEQTMPAGTVEGINISGGSSVTFAFYDKDKNGNYKDFAYILGDFNNWTLANDGTSQMYRDNSAGCWWITVENLDPAKEYRFQYYTGTKDGDVIRLADAYSEKILDPDNDKYIPESTYPSSEMVYPEKGIGIVSTFKINKDEYSWQNNDFKIKDKDNLLIYELHLRDFTSTSDINGAMSKLDYLVGLGINAIELMPVQEFDGNDSWGYNPCFFFAMDKAYGTKDMYKRFIDECHSRGIAVIFDVVYNHATGAHPFAKLYWDSKNNKTAANNPWFNVDAPHPYSVFHDFNHESELVKTFVKRNLKFLLDEYKIDGFRFDLTKGFTQRQCSESTASDYDDNRIAVLKEYYDAIHEANENAVVILEHFCCDEEEKELANYGLKLWRNGNYAYCQSGMGWSEGSGFESIYTGTNGMRFGGYISFMESHDEERTAFKAKEYGNGDLKTNLANRMKSMAANTAFFLTVPGPKMIWQFGEMGYDVSIEENGRTGRKPLHWEYLNDQYRKKLADTYTMILKLRNAVPQLFSSDATFRWEVSESYWEGCRNISIESIDGKKLFIVGNFTTEEQNSSAKVPIGWGEYYNFISTEQLSDVAGKNTNIDPHDFIIYSNFLMN
;
A
#
# COMPACT_ATOMS: atom_id res chain seq x y z
N MET A 1 35.19 16.60 33.85
CA MET A 1 34.29 17.33 32.95
C MET A 1 33.76 16.31 31.94
N LYS A 2 32.61 15.75 32.22
CA LYS A 2 31.95 14.80 31.37
C LYS A 2 31.02 15.58 30.42
N LYS A 3 31.20 15.46 29.10
CA LYS A 3 30.19 15.84 28.12
C LYS A 3 29.53 14.56 27.62
N THR A 4 28.33 14.37 28.04
CA THR A 4 27.41 13.34 27.58
C THR A 4 26.93 13.79 26.19
N LEU A 5 27.26 13.04 25.14
CA LEU A 5 26.60 13.15 23.84
C LEU A 5 25.39 12.19 23.86
N GLN A 6 24.22 12.76 23.91
CA GLN A 6 23.00 12.04 23.53
C GLN A 6 22.95 11.96 22.00
N ILE A 7 23.10 10.77 21.47
CA ILE A 7 22.82 10.45 20.07
C ILE A 7 21.35 10.06 20.04
N GLY A 8 20.54 10.96 19.50
CA GLY A 8 19.13 10.69 19.26
C GLY A 8 18.98 9.71 18.10
N PHE A 9 18.17 8.70 18.31
CA PHE A 9 17.69 7.77 17.31
C PHE A 9 16.81 8.51 16.29
N TYR A 10 17.28 8.65 15.06
CA TYR A 10 16.46 9.05 13.93
C TYR A 10 16.00 7.79 13.19
N ILE A 11 14.77 7.38 13.47
CA ILE A 11 13.99 6.61 12.50
C ILE A 11 13.56 7.63 11.44
N LEU A 12 14.24 7.67 10.30
CA LEU A 12 13.85 8.50 9.17
C LEU A 12 12.74 7.75 8.42
N ILE A 13 11.51 7.96 8.86
CA ILE A 13 10.36 7.88 7.96
C ILE A 13 10.43 9.16 7.15
N SER A 14 10.68 9.07 5.84
CA SER A 14 10.64 10.22 4.95
C SER A 14 9.19 10.65 4.76
N LEU A 15 8.67 11.38 5.75
CA LEU A 15 7.47 12.18 5.60
C LEU A 15 7.80 13.39 4.71
N PHE A 16 7.03 13.61 3.68
CA PHE A 16 6.88 14.93 3.10
C PHE A 16 6.27 15.83 4.17
N ILE A 17 7.13 16.62 4.83
CA ILE A 17 6.70 17.62 5.81
C ILE A 17 6.18 18.83 5.03
N PHE A 18 4.87 19.00 5.03
CA PHE A 18 4.26 20.30 4.83
C PHE A 18 4.32 21.05 6.17
N THR A 19 5.19 22.02 6.26
CA THR A 19 5.22 22.94 7.41
C THR A 19 4.01 23.86 7.38
N GLN A 20 3.04 23.62 8.24
CA GLN A 20 2.08 24.65 8.62
C GLN A 20 2.75 25.65 9.57
N SER A 21 2.86 26.88 9.15
CA SER A 21 3.19 28.02 10.00
C SER A 21 1.90 28.53 10.62
N SER A 22 1.74 28.34 11.93
CA SER A 22 0.68 28.96 12.71
C SER A 22 0.96 30.45 12.87
N CYS A 23 0.07 31.29 12.37
CA CYS A 23 0.00 32.70 12.76
C CYS A 23 -0.98 32.86 13.93
N GLN A 24 -0.46 33.35 15.05
CA GLN A 24 -1.23 33.83 16.18
C GLN A 24 -1.91 35.15 15.88
N ASP A 25 -3.16 35.23 16.35
CA ASP A 25 -3.99 36.43 16.44
C ASP A 25 -3.26 37.65 17.05
N LYS A 26 -3.49 38.80 16.44
CA LYS A 26 -3.56 40.08 17.11
C LYS A 26 -4.68 40.88 16.49
N THR A 27 -5.72 41.01 17.28
CA THR A 27 -6.76 42.06 17.18
C THR A 27 -6.17 43.44 17.27
N PHE A 28 -6.60 44.36 16.40
CA PHE A 28 -6.72 45.80 16.73
C PHE A 28 -7.89 46.40 15.96
N ASP A 29 -8.61 47.22 16.72
CA ASP A 29 -9.87 47.88 16.45
C ASP A 29 -9.83 49.00 15.39
N ASP A 30 -11.06 49.30 14.99
CA ASP A 30 -11.57 50.44 14.24
C ASP A 30 -10.90 51.80 14.50
N GLU A 31 -10.84 52.62 13.49
CA GLU A 31 -11.56 53.89 13.45
C GLU A 31 -11.47 54.58 12.08
N SER A 32 -12.57 55.06 11.74
CA SER A 32 -13.16 55.89 10.70
C SER A 32 -12.44 57.16 10.25
N ASN A 33 -12.84 57.53 9.05
CA ASN A 33 -13.18 58.89 8.52
C ASN A 33 -12.16 59.67 7.67
N SER A 34 -12.56 59.94 6.56
CA SER A 34 -13.21 61.06 5.86
C SER A 34 -12.35 61.81 4.83
N GLU A 35 -12.96 61.94 3.67
CA GLU A 35 -13.02 63.06 2.73
C GLU A 35 -11.81 64.03 2.61
N ASN A 36 -11.27 64.24 1.46
CA ASN A 36 -11.70 65.35 0.60
C ASN A 36 -10.96 65.46 -0.73
N SER A 37 -11.71 65.81 -1.73
CA SER A 37 -11.54 66.36 -3.03
C SER A 37 -10.28 67.17 -3.34
N GLY A 38 -9.85 67.14 -4.62
CA GLY A 38 -9.03 68.16 -5.24
C GLY A 38 -8.63 67.80 -6.66
N ASN A 39 -9.35 68.35 -7.63
CA ASN A 39 -9.06 68.46 -9.06
C ASN A 39 -7.67 69.03 -9.36
N ASP A 40 -6.97 68.56 -10.37
CA ASP A 40 -6.89 69.28 -11.68
C ASP A 40 -5.95 68.55 -12.68
N SER A 41 -6.49 68.41 -13.83
CA SER A 41 -6.05 68.49 -15.25
C SER A 41 -4.71 67.93 -15.74
N SER A 42 -4.90 67.00 -16.74
CA SER A 42 -4.22 66.95 -18.04
C SER A 42 -2.77 66.50 -18.10
N ASP A 43 -2.54 65.31 -18.66
CA ASP A 43 -1.90 65.16 -19.95
C ASP A 43 -2.17 63.74 -20.55
N GLU A 44 -2.45 63.73 -21.83
CA GLU A 44 -2.66 62.54 -22.62
C GLU A 44 -1.30 61.85 -22.87
N GLY A 45 -1.27 60.52 -22.55
CA GLY A 45 -0.21 59.63 -22.93
C GLY A 45 -0.80 58.22 -22.91
N ASP A 46 -1.23 57.78 -24.09
CA ASP A 46 -1.71 56.43 -24.39
C ASP A 46 -0.57 55.40 -24.20
N ASP A 47 -0.59 54.67 -23.13
CA ASP A 47 0.10 53.37 -22.96
C ASP A 47 -0.61 52.60 -21.84
N ASN A 48 -1.70 51.96 -22.22
CA ASN A 48 -2.37 50.95 -21.38
C ASN A 48 -1.57 49.63 -21.35
N GLU A 49 -0.47 49.60 -20.63
CA GLU A 49 0.07 48.36 -20.09
C GLU A 49 -0.79 47.97 -18.86
N GLU A 50 -1.79 47.13 -19.08
CA GLU A 50 -2.50 46.49 -17.98
C GLU A 50 -1.50 45.66 -17.18
N THR A 51 -1.05 46.19 -16.05
CA THR A 51 -0.18 45.46 -15.13
C THR A 51 -0.95 44.24 -14.59
N LEU A 52 -0.58 43.04 -15.06
CA LEU A 52 -1.19 41.79 -14.61
C LEU A 52 -1.09 41.65 -13.08
N LYS A 53 -2.19 41.32 -12.43
CA LYS A 53 -2.22 41.07 -10.99
C LYS A 53 -1.45 39.80 -10.66
N GLU A 54 -0.84 39.74 -9.47
CA GLU A 54 -0.19 38.48 -8.99
C GLU A 54 -1.17 37.33 -8.87
N GLY A 55 -0.68 36.11 -9.17
CA GLY A 55 -1.48 34.88 -9.19
C GLY A 55 -2.02 34.54 -10.57
N LEU A 56 -3.05 33.74 -10.59
CA LEU A 56 -3.75 33.33 -11.80
C LEU A 56 -4.83 34.35 -12.14
N THR A 57 -4.87 34.82 -13.38
CA THR A 57 -5.92 35.67 -13.90
C THR A 57 -6.31 35.23 -15.30
N TRP A 58 -7.51 35.58 -15.74
CA TRP A 58 -8.01 35.18 -17.05
C TRP A 58 -8.94 36.22 -17.64
N LEU A 59 -9.08 36.18 -18.96
CA LEU A 59 -9.95 37.05 -19.75
C LEU A 59 -10.66 36.23 -20.83
N PRO A 60 -11.98 36.34 -20.95
CA PRO A 60 -12.88 37.19 -20.14
C PRO A 60 -13.04 36.68 -18.70
N GLU A 61 -13.44 37.54 -17.75
CA GLU A 61 -13.64 37.13 -16.35
C GLU A 61 -14.74 36.08 -16.17
N ASN A 62 -15.76 36.10 -17.02
CA ASN A 62 -16.80 35.08 -17.11
C ASN A 62 -16.73 34.41 -18.49
N PRO A 63 -15.86 33.39 -18.66
CA PRO A 63 -15.67 32.74 -19.94
C PRO A 63 -16.88 31.90 -20.33
N ASP A 64 -17.15 31.84 -21.65
CA ASP A 64 -18.12 30.94 -22.26
C ASP A 64 -17.39 29.81 -22.99
N ALA A 65 -17.95 28.58 -22.91
CA ALA A 65 -17.32 27.38 -23.43
C ALA A 65 -17.03 27.44 -24.95
N ASP A 66 -17.81 28.20 -25.69
CA ASP A 66 -17.65 28.38 -27.14
C ASP A 66 -16.88 29.68 -27.52
N SER A 67 -16.27 30.32 -26.52
CA SER A 67 -15.43 31.50 -26.69
C SER A 67 -13.98 31.23 -26.37
N GLU A 68 -13.10 32.13 -26.85
CA GLU A 68 -11.68 32.11 -26.51
C GLU A 68 -11.44 32.48 -25.04
N LEU A 69 -10.46 31.88 -24.42
CA LEU A 69 -10.03 32.17 -23.05
C LEU A 69 -8.50 32.39 -23.00
N THR A 70 -8.07 33.52 -22.48
CA THR A 70 -6.65 33.77 -22.19
C THR A 70 -6.40 33.66 -20.69
N ILE A 71 -5.47 32.77 -20.30
CA ILE A 71 -5.06 32.53 -18.93
C ILE A 71 -3.67 33.12 -18.74
N ASN A 72 -3.52 33.95 -17.71
CA ASN A 72 -2.24 34.58 -17.34
C ASN A 72 -1.85 34.11 -15.92
N PHE A 73 -0.57 33.90 -15.74
CA PHE A 73 0.00 33.60 -14.45
C PHE A 73 1.19 34.49 -14.15
N LYS A 74 1.10 35.32 -13.11
CA LYS A 74 2.18 36.11 -12.55
C LYS A 74 2.58 35.51 -11.21
N ALA A 75 3.76 34.91 -11.18
CA ALA A 75 4.22 34.17 -9.99
C ALA A 75 4.42 35.12 -8.81
N PRO A 76 3.69 34.92 -7.69
CA PRO A 76 3.96 35.58 -6.43
C PRO A 76 5.37 35.25 -5.89
N VAL A 77 5.95 36.08 -5.06
CA VAL A 77 7.29 35.84 -4.45
C VAL A 77 7.39 34.48 -3.73
N LYS A 78 6.28 33.98 -3.18
CA LYS A 78 6.22 32.68 -2.51
C LYS A 78 6.11 31.48 -3.47
N SER A 79 5.82 31.72 -4.75
CA SER A 79 5.67 30.65 -5.75
C SER A 79 7.01 29.97 -6.03
N LYS A 80 6.99 28.65 -6.19
CA LYS A 80 8.16 27.88 -6.63
C LYS A 80 8.61 28.22 -8.06
N LEU A 81 7.77 28.91 -8.84
CA LEU A 81 8.10 29.42 -10.17
C LEU A 81 8.63 30.88 -10.15
N TYR A 82 8.66 31.55 -9.00
CA TYR A 82 9.26 32.87 -8.91
C TYR A 82 10.76 32.79 -9.21
N GLY A 83 11.24 33.61 -10.15
CA GLY A 83 12.63 33.56 -10.62
C GLY A 83 12.96 32.33 -11.51
N TYR A 84 12.00 31.53 -11.89
CA TYR A 84 12.22 30.40 -12.77
C TYR A 84 12.45 30.83 -14.22
N THR A 85 13.52 30.32 -14.83
CA THR A 85 13.98 30.73 -16.18
C THR A 85 13.67 29.68 -17.25
N GLY A 86 13.24 28.48 -16.87
CA GLY A 86 12.89 27.40 -17.78
C GLY A 86 11.48 27.53 -18.37
N ASP A 87 11.12 26.58 -19.20
CA ASP A 87 9.79 26.51 -19.82
C ASP A 87 8.71 26.18 -18.78
N VAL A 88 7.57 26.85 -18.89
CA VAL A 88 6.40 26.69 -18.04
C VAL A 88 5.24 26.13 -18.86
N TYR A 89 4.51 25.20 -18.28
CA TYR A 89 3.38 24.51 -18.90
C TYR A 89 2.14 24.64 -18.04
N ILE A 90 0.98 24.69 -18.70
CA ILE A 90 -0.30 24.48 -18.05
C ILE A 90 -0.66 23.00 -18.11
N HIS A 91 -0.96 22.39 -16.96
CA HIS A 91 -1.66 21.14 -16.87
C HIS A 91 -3.12 21.47 -16.57
N THR A 92 -4.03 21.12 -17.46
CA THR A 92 -5.41 21.57 -17.42
C THR A 92 -6.36 20.56 -18.01
N GLY A 93 -7.61 20.56 -17.54
CA GLY A 93 -8.67 19.72 -18.03
C GLY A 93 -10.03 20.34 -17.78
N VAL A 94 -11.05 19.81 -18.42
CA VAL A 94 -12.46 20.12 -18.10
C VAL A 94 -12.84 19.38 -16.84
N ILE A 95 -13.41 20.07 -15.87
CA ILE A 95 -14.05 19.41 -14.73
C ILE A 95 -15.50 19.14 -15.13
N THR A 96 -15.82 17.88 -15.27
CA THR A 96 -17.17 17.44 -15.58
C THR A 96 -17.61 16.37 -14.60
N GLU A 97 -18.78 16.57 -13.99
CA GLU A 97 -19.35 15.61 -13.03
C GLU A 97 -18.36 15.17 -11.94
N GLY A 98 -17.53 16.13 -11.46
CA GLY A 98 -16.60 15.93 -10.36
C GLY A 98 -15.25 15.29 -10.70
N VAL A 99 -14.95 15.08 -11.99
CA VAL A 99 -13.66 14.52 -12.43
C VAL A 99 -12.99 15.36 -13.50
N TRP A 100 -11.65 15.25 -13.60
CA TRP A 100 -10.88 15.81 -14.68
C TRP A 100 -11.09 14.98 -15.95
N ALA A 101 -11.46 15.64 -17.03
CA ALA A 101 -11.65 15.03 -18.33
C ALA A 101 -11.01 15.88 -19.43
N PHE A 102 -10.78 15.27 -20.59
CA PHE A 102 -10.19 15.94 -21.75
C PHE A 102 -8.85 16.60 -21.45
N VAL A 103 -8.05 16.02 -20.56
CA VAL A 103 -6.71 16.49 -20.21
C VAL A 103 -5.79 16.30 -21.43
N PRO A 104 -5.22 17.38 -22.02
CA PRO A 104 -4.49 17.28 -23.27
C PRO A 104 -3.13 16.60 -23.18
N ALA A 105 -2.54 16.56 -21.98
CA ALA A 105 -1.20 15.99 -21.75
C ALA A 105 -1.10 15.44 -20.34
N GLU A 106 -0.40 14.33 -20.18
CA GLU A 106 -0.07 13.75 -18.88
C GLU A 106 0.87 14.68 -18.08
N TRP A 107 0.94 14.47 -16.76
CA TRP A 107 1.71 15.34 -15.87
C TRP A 107 3.16 15.53 -16.30
N ASN A 108 3.82 14.50 -16.79
CA ASN A 108 5.23 14.56 -17.20
C ASN A 108 5.42 14.83 -18.70
N GLU A 109 4.33 15.08 -19.43
CA GLU A 109 4.37 15.30 -20.86
C GLU A 109 4.36 16.78 -21.21
N ASN A 110 5.33 17.20 -22.05
CA ASN A 110 5.52 18.59 -22.45
C ASN A 110 5.11 18.80 -23.91
N ILE A 111 3.80 18.87 -24.17
CA ILE A 111 3.30 19.16 -25.51
C ILE A 111 3.28 20.66 -25.82
N ALA A 112 3.50 21.02 -27.07
CA ALA A 112 3.52 22.43 -27.49
C ALA A 112 2.20 23.17 -27.21
N LYS A 113 1.06 22.45 -27.26
CA LYS A 113 -0.28 22.97 -27.00
C LYS A 113 -0.43 23.51 -25.56
N CYS A 114 0.25 22.90 -24.57
CA CYS A 114 0.19 23.27 -23.17
C CYS A 114 1.34 24.20 -22.72
N LYS A 115 2.26 24.53 -23.62
CA LYS A 115 3.38 25.42 -23.29
C LYS A 115 2.90 26.86 -23.16
N MET A 116 3.17 27.49 -22.01
CA MET A 116 2.86 28.90 -21.79
C MET A 116 3.94 29.80 -22.38
N THR A 117 3.51 30.92 -22.93
CA THR A 117 4.40 31.95 -23.47
C THR A 117 4.84 32.90 -22.35
N LYS A 118 6.15 33.03 -22.16
CA LYS A 118 6.70 34.03 -21.22
C LYS A 118 6.42 35.43 -21.76
N LYS A 119 5.73 36.24 -20.98
CA LYS A 119 5.40 37.65 -21.32
C LYS A 119 6.35 38.66 -20.70
N ASP A 120 6.78 38.40 -19.46
CA ASP A 120 7.70 39.20 -18.68
C ASP A 120 8.37 38.33 -17.60
N ASP A 121 9.22 38.91 -16.76
CA ASP A 121 9.78 38.19 -15.63
C ASP A 121 8.69 37.73 -14.66
N ASN A 122 8.73 36.43 -14.34
CA ASN A 122 7.73 35.77 -13.51
C ASN A 122 6.31 35.81 -14.08
N CYS A 123 6.13 36.04 -15.39
CA CYS A 123 4.82 36.20 -16.01
C CYS A 123 4.70 35.30 -17.27
N TRP A 124 3.65 34.50 -17.34
CA TRP A 124 3.36 33.60 -18.47
C TRP A 124 1.89 33.68 -18.85
N SER A 125 1.60 33.42 -20.13
CA SER A 125 0.24 33.45 -20.68
C SER A 125 0.00 32.29 -21.66
N ILE A 126 -1.21 31.86 -21.75
CA ILE A 126 -1.70 30.90 -22.75
C ILE A 126 -3.12 31.28 -23.18
N SER A 127 -3.41 31.15 -24.48
CA SER A 127 -4.78 31.34 -25.02
C SER A 127 -5.36 30.02 -25.50
N LEU A 128 -6.53 29.70 -25.04
CA LEU A 128 -7.33 28.57 -25.47
C LEU A 128 -8.17 29.01 -26.69
N THR A 129 -7.67 28.74 -27.89
CA THR A 129 -8.26 29.18 -29.14
C THR A 129 -8.55 28.02 -30.07
N PRO A 130 -9.56 28.12 -30.94
CA PRO A 130 -10.48 29.23 -31.18
C PRO A 130 -11.60 29.36 -30.14
N SER A 131 -11.85 28.32 -29.34
CA SER A 131 -12.75 28.30 -28.18
C SER A 131 -12.26 27.30 -27.13
N ILE A 132 -12.73 27.40 -25.90
CA ILE A 132 -12.45 26.43 -24.84
C ILE A 132 -12.85 25.02 -25.34
N ARG A 133 -14.07 24.85 -25.83
CA ARG A 133 -14.60 23.57 -26.33
C ARG A 133 -13.73 22.93 -27.41
N GLU A 134 -13.35 23.70 -28.42
CA GLU A 134 -12.50 23.17 -29.49
C GLU A 134 -11.07 22.90 -29.03
N TRP A 135 -10.56 23.73 -28.12
CA TRP A 135 -9.23 23.54 -27.56
C TRP A 135 -9.13 22.23 -26.76
N PHE A 136 -10.14 21.87 -25.97
CA PHE A 136 -10.17 20.59 -25.26
C PHE A 136 -10.64 19.42 -26.12
N ALA A 137 -11.21 19.69 -27.32
CA ALA A 137 -11.87 18.68 -28.14
C ALA A 137 -13.00 17.95 -27.39
N SER A 138 -13.71 18.67 -26.53
CA SER A 138 -14.74 18.11 -25.63
C SER A 138 -16.09 17.78 -26.32
N GLY A 139 -16.22 18.10 -27.59
CA GLY A 139 -17.41 17.81 -28.36
C GLY A 139 -18.69 18.41 -27.73
N GLU A 140 -19.66 17.54 -27.47
CA GLU A 140 -20.96 17.89 -26.86
C GLU A 140 -20.95 17.82 -25.33
N THR A 141 -19.80 17.58 -24.71
CA THR A 141 -19.70 17.54 -23.25
C THR A 141 -19.84 18.93 -22.66
N ALA A 142 -20.64 19.05 -21.60
CA ALA A 142 -20.78 20.28 -20.85
C ALA A 142 -19.46 20.74 -20.23
N ILE A 143 -19.15 22.03 -20.33
CA ILE A 143 -17.95 22.64 -19.73
C ILE A 143 -18.40 23.68 -18.72
N ASN A 144 -18.45 23.30 -17.45
CA ASN A 144 -18.86 24.21 -16.39
C ASN A 144 -17.67 24.76 -15.60
N LYS A 145 -16.54 24.05 -15.66
CA LYS A 145 -15.35 24.39 -14.87
C LYS A 145 -14.09 23.85 -15.54
N LEU A 146 -12.99 24.60 -15.47
CA LEU A 146 -11.65 24.14 -15.87
C LEU A 146 -10.77 23.98 -14.64
N GLY A 147 -10.04 22.87 -14.57
CA GLY A 147 -8.96 22.69 -13.60
C GLY A 147 -7.64 23.21 -14.17
N ILE A 148 -6.86 23.90 -13.37
CA ILE A 148 -5.63 24.60 -13.81
C ILE A 148 -4.51 24.34 -12.80
N VAL A 149 -3.41 23.77 -13.31
CA VAL A 149 -2.12 23.70 -12.58
C VAL A 149 -1.02 24.26 -13.46
N ILE A 150 -0.27 25.22 -12.95
CA ILE A 150 0.89 25.80 -13.65
C ILE A 150 2.15 25.09 -13.13
N ARG A 151 2.98 24.55 -14.02
CA ARG A 151 4.15 23.76 -13.63
C ARG A 151 5.39 24.02 -14.45
N SER A 152 6.57 23.71 -13.88
CA SER A 152 7.83 23.63 -14.63
C SER A 152 7.83 22.47 -15.63
N SER A 153 8.75 22.50 -16.59
CA SER A 153 8.90 21.45 -17.62
C SER A 153 9.24 20.07 -17.04
N ASP A 154 9.91 20.02 -15.90
CA ASP A 154 10.25 18.79 -15.20
C ASP A 154 9.19 18.35 -14.17
N GLY A 155 8.08 19.09 -14.06
CA GLY A 155 7.00 18.79 -13.11
C GLY A 155 7.35 19.00 -11.62
N SER A 156 8.59 19.39 -11.29
CA SER A 156 9.06 19.50 -9.91
C SER A 156 8.58 20.74 -9.16
N LYS A 157 8.12 21.76 -9.91
CA LYS A 157 7.69 23.04 -9.36
C LYS A 157 6.27 23.36 -9.81
N LYS A 158 5.38 23.64 -8.85
CA LYS A 158 4.05 24.19 -9.11
C LYS A 158 4.07 25.71 -8.93
N GLY A 159 3.31 26.43 -9.76
CA GLY A 159 3.12 27.87 -9.67
C GLY A 159 2.24 28.26 -8.49
N ILE A 160 1.22 27.44 -8.24
CA ILE A 160 0.30 27.49 -7.09
C ILE A 160 0.29 26.08 -6.53
N GLU A 161 0.37 25.91 -5.22
CA GLU A 161 0.42 24.57 -4.59
C GLU A 161 -0.91 23.84 -4.70
N GLU A 162 -2.01 24.58 -4.60
CA GLU A 162 -3.38 24.07 -4.70
C GLU A 162 -3.87 24.13 -6.15
N ASP A 163 -4.77 23.25 -6.51
CA ASP A 163 -5.43 23.27 -7.82
C ASP A 163 -6.33 24.49 -7.92
N SER A 164 -6.25 25.18 -9.04
CA SER A 164 -7.06 26.37 -9.30
C SER A 164 -8.18 26.04 -10.29
N PHE A 165 -9.33 26.68 -10.15
CA PHE A 165 -10.47 26.44 -10.98
C PHE A 165 -11.00 27.71 -11.61
N ILE A 166 -11.45 27.59 -12.87
CA ILE A 166 -12.13 28.66 -13.61
C ILE A 166 -13.54 28.21 -13.93
N GLU A 167 -14.53 28.92 -13.41
CA GLU A 167 -15.93 28.68 -13.76
C GLU A 167 -16.19 29.09 -15.21
N VAL A 168 -16.91 28.27 -15.96
CA VAL A 168 -17.22 28.48 -17.39
C VAL A 168 -18.73 28.42 -17.58
N THR A 169 -19.28 29.36 -18.33
CA THR A 169 -20.65 29.30 -18.77
C THR A 169 -20.75 28.47 -20.06
N ASP A 170 -21.68 27.52 -20.10
CA ASP A 170 -21.94 26.72 -21.29
C ASP A 170 -23.39 26.94 -21.77
N ASN A 171 -23.56 27.84 -22.71
CA ASN A 171 -24.89 28.24 -23.21
C ASN A 171 -25.54 27.18 -24.12
N LYS A 172 -24.78 26.17 -24.56
CA LYS A 172 -25.32 25.03 -25.35
C LYS A 172 -25.77 23.87 -24.45
N TYR A 173 -25.37 23.89 -23.22
CA TYR A 173 -25.68 22.84 -22.26
C TYR A 173 -26.90 23.23 -21.41
N THR A 174 -27.91 22.40 -21.44
CA THR A 174 -29.00 22.47 -20.47
C THR A 174 -28.76 21.41 -19.41
N ALA A 175 -28.44 21.85 -18.19
CA ALA A 175 -28.20 20.95 -17.08
C ALA A 175 -29.41 20.01 -16.88
N PHE A 176 -29.13 18.73 -16.73
CA PHE A 176 -30.15 17.75 -16.38
C PHE A 176 -30.87 18.18 -15.08
N GLN A 177 -32.21 18.18 -15.13
CA GLN A 177 -33.04 18.53 -13.98
C GLN A 177 -33.55 17.24 -13.33
N PRO A 178 -33.03 16.87 -12.14
CA PRO A 178 -33.49 15.69 -11.45
C PRO A 178 -34.94 15.75 -11.08
N ALA A 179 -35.65 14.63 -11.25
CA ALA A 179 -37.03 14.49 -10.79
C ALA A 179 -37.14 14.47 -9.25
N PRO A 180 -38.33 14.68 -8.68
CA PRO A 180 -38.55 14.48 -7.26
C PRO A 180 -38.13 13.07 -6.81
N ILE A 181 -37.63 12.98 -5.58
CA ILE A 181 -37.21 11.72 -4.97
C ILE A 181 -38.39 10.78 -4.82
N ILE A 182 -38.20 9.52 -5.17
CA ILE A 182 -39.16 8.46 -4.91
C ILE A 182 -38.66 7.63 -3.74
N GLU A 183 -39.38 7.68 -2.62
CA GLU A 183 -39.03 6.88 -1.44
C GLU A 183 -39.62 5.47 -1.56
N GLN A 184 -38.76 4.47 -1.43
CA GLN A 184 -39.17 3.08 -1.49
C GLN A 184 -38.14 2.20 -0.73
N THR A 185 -38.66 1.26 0.06
CA THR A 185 -37.83 0.28 0.76
C THR A 185 -37.15 -0.67 -0.21
N MET A 186 -35.87 -0.98 0.02
CA MET A 186 -35.10 -1.94 -0.76
C MET A 186 -35.74 -3.34 -0.70
N PRO A 187 -35.57 -4.16 -1.75
CA PRO A 187 -35.92 -5.57 -1.70
C PRO A 187 -35.24 -6.28 -0.51
N ALA A 188 -35.95 -7.19 0.12
CA ALA A 188 -35.40 -7.93 1.26
C ALA A 188 -34.13 -8.67 0.89
N GLY A 189 -33.08 -8.55 1.72
CA GLY A 189 -31.77 -9.18 1.49
C GLY A 189 -30.80 -8.35 0.61
N THR A 190 -31.24 -7.19 0.08
CA THR A 190 -30.33 -6.27 -0.61
C THR A 190 -29.35 -5.65 0.39
N VAL A 191 -28.08 -5.61 -0.01
CA VAL A 191 -26.99 -4.94 0.70
C VAL A 191 -26.32 -3.91 -0.22
N GLU A 192 -25.50 -3.04 0.31
CA GLU A 192 -24.71 -2.11 -0.51
C GLU A 192 -23.91 -2.85 -1.59
N GLY A 193 -23.75 -2.20 -2.74
CA GLY A 193 -23.03 -2.73 -3.90
C GLY A 193 -23.94 -3.43 -4.90
N ILE A 194 -23.41 -4.40 -5.60
CA ILE A 194 -24.00 -5.10 -6.73
C ILE A 194 -24.64 -6.40 -6.25
N ASN A 195 -25.96 -6.46 -6.23
CA ASN A 195 -26.72 -7.62 -5.76
C ASN A 195 -27.26 -8.43 -6.96
N ILE A 196 -26.59 -9.56 -7.25
CA ILE A 196 -26.97 -10.50 -8.31
C ILE A 196 -27.87 -11.58 -7.68
N SER A 197 -29.17 -11.51 -7.94
CA SER A 197 -30.16 -12.46 -7.42
C SER A 197 -30.45 -13.63 -8.37
N GLY A 198 -29.66 -13.74 -9.44
CA GLY A 198 -29.85 -14.73 -10.51
C GLY A 198 -30.80 -14.23 -11.62
N GLY A 199 -30.93 -15.03 -12.68
CA GLY A 199 -31.75 -14.66 -13.84
C GLY A 199 -31.16 -13.55 -14.71
N SER A 200 -31.93 -12.50 -14.96
CA SER A 200 -31.56 -11.38 -15.82
C SER A 200 -31.75 -10.02 -15.12
N SER A 201 -31.69 -9.99 -13.80
CA SER A 201 -31.86 -8.76 -13.00
C SER A 201 -30.75 -8.58 -11.98
N VAL A 202 -30.37 -7.33 -11.74
CA VAL A 202 -29.38 -6.93 -10.73
C VAL A 202 -29.92 -5.74 -9.95
N THR A 203 -29.81 -5.78 -8.63
CA THR A 203 -30.14 -4.66 -7.76
C THR A 203 -28.85 -3.98 -7.33
N PHE A 204 -28.78 -2.68 -7.57
CA PHE A 204 -27.67 -1.81 -7.18
C PHE A 204 -28.09 -0.98 -5.98
N ALA A 205 -27.21 -0.84 -5.01
CA ALA A 205 -27.46 -0.01 -3.84
C ALA A 205 -26.17 0.64 -3.35
N PHE A 206 -26.20 1.93 -3.01
CA PHE A 206 -25.10 2.59 -2.32
C PHE A 206 -25.62 3.42 -1.14
N TYR A 207 -24.85 3.41 -0.05
CA TYR A 207 -25.17 4.19 1.14
C TYR A 207 -24.84 5.67 0.88
N ASP A 208 -25.76 6.55 1.31
CA ASP A 208 -25.63 8.01 1.15
C ASP A 208 -26.30 8.73 2.34
N LYS A 209 -25.84 8.47 3.54
CA LYS A 209 -26.25 9.23 4.72
C LYS A 209 -25.02 9.73 5.44
N ASP A 210 -24.81 11.05 5.43
CA ASP A 210 -23.66 11.66 6.07
C ASP A 210 -23.71 11.60 7.61
N LYS A 211 -22.63 12.00 8.30
CA LYS A 211 -22.54 12.07 9.77
C LYS A 211 -23.65 12.91 10.40
N ASN A 212 -24.25 13.85 9.64
CA ASN A 212 -25.32 14.74 10.11
C ASN A 212 -26.71 14.19 9.79
N GLY A 213 -26.79 13.04 9.11
CA GLY A 213 -28.05 12.43 8.71
C GLY A 213 -28.64 12.96 7.41
N ASN A 214 -27.89 13.75 6.62
CA ASN A 214 -28.33 14.28 5.34
C ASN A 214 -28.01 13.32 4.21
N TYR A 215 -28.71 13.51 3.06
CA TYR A 215 -28.52 12.76 1.83
C TYR A 215 -28.19 13.71 0.68
N LYS A 216 -27.67 13.17 -0.42
CA LYS A 216 -27.69 13.85 -1.71
C LYS A 216 -29.14 14.09 -2.15
N ASP A 217 -29.34 15.07 -3.04
CA ASP A 217 -30.70 15.44 -3.48
C ASP A 217 -31.25 14.51 -4.56
N PHE A 218 -30.39 13.74 -5.20
CA PHE A 218 -30.77 12.79 -6.25
C PHE A 218 -29.71 11.71 -6.44
N ALA A 219 -30.12 10.57 -7.01
CA ALA A 219 -29.23 9.55 -7.52
C ALA A 219 -29.83 8.88 -8.76
N TYR A 220 -28.97 8.59 -9.73
CA TYR A 220 -29.26 7.89 -10.96
C TYR A 220 -28.19 6.83 -11.22
N ILE A 221 -28.55 5.80 -12.01
CA ILE A 221 -27.57 4.83 -12.52
C ILE A 221 -27.43 5.00 -14.04
N LEU A 222 -26.22 4.97 -14.51
CA LEU A 222 -25.86 5.04 -15.93
C LEU A 222 -25.02 3.84 -16.29
N GLY A 223 -25.30 3.22 -17.44
CA GLY A 223 -24.52 2.07 -17.85
C GLY A 223 -24.90 1.57 -19.25
N ASP A 224 -24.24 0.50 -19.67
CA ASP A 224 -24.50 -0.14 -20.98
C ASP A 224 -25.94 -0.59 -21.14
N PHE A 225 -26.66 -0.84 -20.04
CA PHE A 225 -28.04 -1.32 -20.04
C PHE A 225 -29.07 -0.21 -20.36
N ASN A 226 -28.71 1.07 -20.18
CA ASN A 226 -29.57 2.20 -20.54
C ASN A 226 -28.87 3.18 -21.49
N ASN A 227 -27.85 2.69 -22.21
CA ASN A 227 -27.04 3.47 -23.15
C ASN A 227 -26.47 4.76 -22.53
N TRP A 228 -26.14 4.72 -21.22
CA TRP A 228 -25.56 5.83 -20.45
C TRP A 228 -26.45 7.09 -20.48
N THR A 229 -27.76 6.91 -20.45
CA THR A 229 -28.74 7.99 -20.56
C THR A 229 -29.34 8.33 -19.22
N LEU A 230 -29.28 9.60 -18.82
CA LEU A 230 -30.02 10.13 -17.68
C LEU A 230 -31.51 10.25 -18.06
N ALA A 231 -32.38 9.58 -17.32
CA ALA A 231 -33.82 9.63 -17.51
C ALA A 231 -34.55 9.71 -16.16
N ASN A 232 -35.58 10.56 -16.10
CA ASN A 232 -36.43 10.70 -14.92
C ASN A 232 -37.48 9.58 -14.86
N ASP A 233 -37.05 8.34 -14.98
CA ASP A 233 -37.89 7.15 -14.96
C ASP A 233 -37.16 5.94 -14.39
N GLY A 234 -37.83 4.79 -14.30
CA GLY A 234 -37.30 3.56 -13.72
C GLY A 234 -36.14 2.92 -14.48
N THR A 235 -35.64 3.49 -15.57
CA THR A 235 -34.44 3.00 -16.29
C THR A 235 -33.13 3.60 -15.74
N SER A 236 -33.21 4.72 -15.00
CA SER A 236 -32.05 5.45 -14.51
C SER A 236 -32.24 6.02 -13.10
N GLN A 237 -33.44 6.58 -12.79
CA GLN A 237 -33.66 7.19 -11.47
C GLN A 237 -33.71 6.15 -10.37
N MET A 238 -32.90 6.35 -9.33
CA MET A 238 -32.84 5.46 -8.16
C MET A 238 -33.89 5.84 -7.10
N TYR A 239 -34.36 4.84 -6.40
CA TYR A 239 -35.22 5.00 -5.21
C TYR A 239 -34.34 5.30 -3.98
N ARG A 240 -34.92 6.01 -2.99
CA ARG A 240 -34.26 6.23 -1.71
C ARG A 240 -34.96 5.43 -0.61
N ASP A 241 -34.16 4.57 0.07
CA ASP A 241 -34.58 3.90 1.31
C ASP A 241 -34.06 4.68 2.51
N ASN A 242 -34.93 5.49 3.16
CA ASN A 242 -34.53 6.28 4.32
C ASN A 242 -34.17 5.45 5.54
N SER A 243 -34.72 4.23 5.66
CA SER A 243 -34.41 3.32 6.78
C SER A 243 -33.04 2.70 6.66
N ALA A 244 -32.63 2.34 5.44
CA ALA A 244 -31.31 1.77 5.17
C ALA A 244 -30.25 2.84 4.93
N GLY A 245 -30.63 4.10 4.66
CA GLY A 245 -29.71 5.16 4.31
C GLY A 245 -29.14 5.05 2.90
N CYS A 246 -29.84 4.34 2.00
CA CYS A 246 -29.33 3.96 0.69
C CYS A 246 -30.18 4.50 -0.46
N TRP A 247 -29.51 4.69 -1.59
CA TRP A 247 -30.15 4.75 -2.92
C TRP A 247 -30.06 3.37 -3.56
N TRP A 248 -31.12 2.95 -4.27
CA TRP A 248 -31.14 1.66 -4.91
C TRP A 248 -32.00 1.64 -6.19
N ILE A 249 -31.71 0.68 -7.08
CA ILE A 249 -32.50 0.40 -8.29
C ILE A 249 -32.30 -1.05 -8.69
N THR A 250 -33.34 -1.69 -9.24
CA THR A 250 -33.22 -2.98 -9.91
C THR A 250 -33.26 -2.78 -11.41
N VAL A 251 -32.23 -3.23 -12.10
CA VAL A 251 -32.14 -3.25 -13.57
C VAL A 251 -32.50 -4.65 -14.04
N GLU A 252 -33.48 -4.73 -14.94
CA GLU A 252 -34.03 -5.98 -15.46
C GLU A 252 -33.67 -6.20 -16.93
N ASN A 253 -33.94 -7.40 -17.44
CA ASN A 253 -33.73 -7.80 -18.84
C ASN A 253 -32.26 -7.73 -19.30
N LEU A 254 -31.35 -7.99 -18.39
CA LEU A 254 -29.93 -8.08 -18.69
C LEU A 254 -29.58 -9.43 -19.34
N ASP A 255 -28.61 -9.42 -20.26
CA ASP A 255 -27.99 -10.65 -20.76
C ASP A 255 -27.01 -11.19 -19.70
N PRO A 256 -27.26 -12.36 -19.12
CA PRO A 256 -26.40 -12.88 -18.06
C PRO A 256 -24.96 -13.19 -18.51
N ALA A 257 -24.73 -13.39 -19.79
CA ALA A 257 -23.39 -13.68 -20.34
C ALA A 257 -22.56 -12.43 -20.63
N LYS A 258 -23.19 -11.26 -20.70
CA LYS A 258 -22.54 -10.00 -21.01
C LYS A 258 -21.94 -9.36 -19.77
N GLU A 259 -20.73 -8.81 -19.90
CA GLU A 259 -20.17 -7.85 -18.93
C GLU A 259 -20.75 -6.46 -19.20
N TYR A 260 -21.26 -5.82 -18.17
CA TYR A 260 -21.84 -4.48 -18.21
C TYR A 260 -20.95 -3.50 -17.44
N ARG A 261 -20.88 -2.26 -17.93
CA ARG A 261 -20.18 -1.13 -17.35
C ARG A 261 -21.19 -0.12 -16.84
N PHE A 262 -20.95 0.46 -15.66
CA PHE A 262 -21.88 1.40 -15.06
C PHE A 262 -21.20 2.37 -14.08
N GLN A 263 -21.91 3.46 -13.78
CA GLN A 263 -21.58 4.43 -12.73
C GLN A 263 -22.88 4.94 -12.07
N TYR A 264 -22.76 5.42 -10.86
CA TYR A 264 -23.78 6.25 -10.24
C TYR A 264 -23.56 7.71 -10.62
N TYR A 265 -24.67 8.45 -10.75
CA TYR A 265 -24.71 9.90 -10.95
C TYR A 265 -25.49 10.49 -9.80
N THR A 266 -24.83 11.28 -8.93
CA THR A 266 -25.45 11.81 -7.72
C THR A 266 -24.91 13.20 -7.40
N GLY A 267 -25.63 13.94 -6.55
CA GLY A 267 -25.21 15.28 -6.17
C GLY A 267 -26.29 16.04 -5.41
N THR A 268 -26.06 17.34 -5.23
CA THR A 268 -27.01 18.27 -4.64
C THR A 268 -27.52 19.23 -5.72
N LYS A 269 -28.70 19.80 -5.51
CA LYS A 269 -29.33 20.73 -6.48
C LYS A 269 -28.52 22.00 -6.72
N ASP A 270 -27.84 22.45 -5.68
CA ASP A 270 -27.05 23.69 -5.69
C ASP A 270 -25.53 23.41 -5.63
N GLY A 271 -25.13 22.14 -5.76
CA GLY A 271 -23.74 21.70 -5.62
C GLY A 271 -23.22 20.92 -6.81
N ASP A 272 -22.02 20.41 -6.64
CA ASP A 272 -21.36 19.61 -7.67
C ASP A 272 -22.08 18.26 -7.86
N VAL A 273 -22.18 17.85 -9.12
CA VAL A 273 -22.59 16.52 -9.52
C VAL A 273 -21.36 15.64 -9.61
N ILE A 274 -21.45 14.41 -9.17
CA ILE A 274 -20.35 13.44 -9.22
C ILE A 274 -20.74 12.16 -9.96
N ARG A 275 -19.80 11.62 -10.75
CA ARG A 275 -19.81 10.24 -11.23
C ARG A 275 -19.04 9.37 -10.21
N LEU A 276 -19.69 8.31 -9.81
CA LEU A 276 -19.18 7.44 -8.77
C LEU A 276 -19.17 5.99 -9.24
N ALA A 277 -18.02 5.34 -9.15
CA ALA A 277 -17.93 3.89 -9.27
C ALA A 277 -18.46 3.24 -7.98
N ASP A 278 -18.83 1.97 -8.05
CA ASP A 278 -19.29 1.20 -6.90
C ASP A 278 -18.10 0.70 -6.07
N ALA A 279 -18.10 0.96 -4.77
CA ALA A 279 -17.02 0.57 -3.86
C ALA A 279 -16.85 -0.96 -3.70
N TYR A 280 -17.87 -1.73 -4.07
CA TYR A 280 -17.88 -3.20 -4.00
C TYR A 280 -17.60 -3.87 -5.35
N SER A 281 -17.11 -3.10 -6.33
CA SER A 281 -16.78 -3.64 -7.66
C SER A 281 -15.60 -4.59 -7.61
N GLU A 282 -15.77 -5.77 -8.22
CA GLU A 282 -14.72 -6.79 -8.35
C GLU A 282 -13.77 -6.52 -9.52
N LYS A 283 -14.13 -5.58 -10.39
CA LYS A 283 -13.33 -5.07 -11.50
C LYS A 283 -13.77 -3.66 -11.83
N ILE A 284 -12.81 -2.80 -12.06
CA ILE A 284 -13.01 -1.44 -12.52
C ILE A 284 -12.27 -1.19 -13.84
N LEU A 285 -12.66 -0.14 -14.54
CA LEU A 285 -11.94 0.37 -15.69
C LEU A 285 -11.45 1.79 -15.39
N ASP A 286 -10.15 2.00 -15.57
CA ASP A 286 -9.49 3.28 -15.37
C ASP A 286 -8.99 3.82 -16.72
N PRO A 287 -9.57 4.90 -17.23
CA PRO A 287 -9.20 5.45 -18.56
C PRO A 287 -7.77 5.98 -18.61
N ASP A 288 -7.23 6.34 -17.43
CA ASP A 288 -5.92 6.97 -17.35
C ASP A 288 -4.79 5.93 -17.27
N ASN A 289 -5.01 4.81 -16.62
CA ASN A 289 -3.97 3.82 -16.31
C ASN A 289 -4.08 2.51 -17.08
N ASP A 290 -5.28 1.99 -17.37
CA ASP A 290 -5.48 0.68 -18.03
C ASP A 290 -4.78 0.57 -19.39
N LYS A 291 -4.71 1.64 -20.15
CA LYS A 291 -4.06 1.72 -21.48
C LYS A 291 -2.56 1.41 -21.47
N TYR A 292 -1.93 1.45 -20.31
CA TYR A 292 -0.49 1.17 -20.14
C TYR A 292 -0.21 -0.25 -19.64
N ILE A 293 -1.23 -1.04 -19.31
CA ILE A 293 -1.06 -2.43 -18.90
C ILE A 293 -0.72 -3.29 -20.11
N PRO A 294 0.36 -4.10 -20.06
CA PRO A 294 0.73 -4.96 -21.16
C PRO A 294 -0.36 -6.00 -21.52
N GLU A 295 -0.60 -6.23 -22.79
CA GLU A 295 -1.55 -7.23 -23.31
C GLU A 295 -1.29 -8.65 -22.76
N SER A 296 -0.03 -8.97 -22.45
CA SER A 296 0.38 -10.24 -21.86
C SER A 296 -0.03 -10.39 -20.39
N THR A 297 -0.23 -9.28 -19.70
CA THR A 297 -0.63 -9.22 -18.28
C THR A 297 -2.14 -9.17 -18.15
N TYR A 298 -2.79 -8.29 -18.94
CA TYR A 298 -4.23 -8.16 -18.94
C TYR A 298 -4.72 -7.89 -20.37
N PRO A 299 -5.62 -8.72 -20.94
CA PRO A 299 -6.11 -8.53 -22.30
C PRO A 299 -6.86 -7.20 -22.48
N SER A 300 -6.45 -6.40 -23.46
CA SER A 300 -7.08 -5.11 -23.75
C SER A 300 -8.57 -5.25 -24.13
N SER A 301 -8.95 -6.40 -24.70
CA SER A 301 -10.35 -6.73 -25.01
C SER A 301 -11.25 -6.81 -23.76
N GLU A 302 -10.67 -7.01 -22.58
CA GLU A 302 -11.36 -7.05 -21.30
C GLU A 302 -11.33 -5.69 -20.58
N MET A 303 -10.60 -4.71 -21.11
CA MET A 303 -10.45 -3.34 -20.56
C MET A 303 -11.07 -2.28 -21.48
N VAL A 304 -12.12 -2.62 -22.22
CA VAL A 304 -12.78 -1.67 -23.14
C VAL A 304 -13.55 -0.62 -22.35
N TYR A 305 -12.99 0.56 -22.28
CA TYR A 305 -13.62 1.69 -21.61
C TYR A 305 -14.85 2.20 -22.37
N PRO A 306 -15.98 2.53 -21.71
CA PRO A 306 -17.18 3.02 -22.38
C PRO A 306 -17.01 4.48 -22.85
N GLU A 307 -17.44 4.79 -24.07
CA GLU A 307 -17.32 6.14 -24.67
C GLU A 307 -17.94 7.26 -23.81
N LYS A 308 -19.02 6.95 -23.09
CA LYS A 308 -19.75 7.91 -22.23
C LYS A 308 -19.40 7.79 -20.74
N GLY A 309 -18.38 6.99 -20.39
CA GLY A 309 -17.87 6.92 -19.03
C GLY A 309 -17.07 8.16 -18.67
N ILE A 310 -17.01 8.50 -17.39
CA ILE A 310 -16.22 9.62 -16.88
C ILE A 310 -15.46 9.15 -15.65
N GLY A 311 -14.09 9.18 -15.70
CA GLY A 311 -13.27 8.66 -14.62
C GLY A 311 -13.41 7.13 -14.45
N ILE A 312 -13.23 6.63 -13.23
CA ILE A 312 -13.27 5.18 -12.98
C ILE A 312 -14.68 4.63 -13.12
N VAL A 313 -14.82 3.52 -13.85
CA VAL A 313 -16.08 2.85 -14.18
C VAL A 313 -16.11 1.46 -13.58
N SER A 314 -17.22 1.10 -12.95
CA SER A 314 -17.49 -0.24 -12.42
C SER A 314 -17.94 -1.22 -13.49
N THR A 315 -17.60 -2.50 -13.34
CA THR A 315 -18.14 -3.56 -14.18
C THR A 315 -18.84 -4.66 -13.37
N PHE A 316 -19.77 -5.37 -14.01
CA PHE A 316 -20.36 -6.58 -13.46
C PHE A 316 -20.77 -7.55 -14.55
N LYS A 317 -20.83 -8.85 -14.20
CA LYS A 317 -21.35 -9.92 -15.05
C LYS A 317 -22.21 -10.82 -14.18
N ILE A 318 -23.44 -11.16 -14.64
CA ILE A 318 -24.39 -12.00 -13.86
C ILE A 318 -23.86 -13.43 -13.79
N ASN A 319 -23.59 -14.06 -14.93
CA ASN A 319 -22.97 -15.37 -14.97
C ASN A 319 -21.45 -15.19 -14.91
N LYS A 320 -20.91 -15.25 -13.69
CA LYS A 320 -19.46 -15.24 -13.51
C LYS A 320 -18.86 -16.54 -14.04
N ASP A 321 -17.72 -16.42 -14.71
CA ASP A 321 -16.92 -17.58 -15.05
C ASP A 321 -16.33 -18.16 -13.77
N GLU A 322 -16.75 -19.39 -13.42
CA GLU A 322 -16.27 -20.05 -12.20
C GLU A 322 -14.90 -20.66 -12.45
N TYR A 323 -13.92 -20.27 -11.62
CA TYR A 323 -12.62 -20.93 -11.61
C TYR A 323 -12.73 -22.36 -11.04
N SER A 324 -12.17 -23.32 -11.76
CA SER A 324 -12.20 -24.74 -11.34
C SER A 324 -11.00 -25.05 -10.43
N TRP A 325 -11.16 -24.81 -9.15
CA TRP A 325 -10.14 -25.10 -8.15
C TRP A 325 -9.76 -26.59 -8.13
N GLN A 326 -8.45 -26.88 -8.13
CA GLN A 326 -7.91 -28.24 -8.07
C GLN A 326 -7.51 -28.63 -6.64
N ASN A 327 -7.22 -27.66 -5.77
CA ASN A 327 -6.70 -27.87 -4.43
C ASN A 327 -7.61 -27.22 -3.36
N ASN A 328 -8.89 -27.60 -3.37
CA ASN A 328 -9.90 -26.99 -2.48
C ASN A 328 -9.70 -27.28 -0.97
N ASP A 329 -8.99 -28.35 -0.63
CA ASP A 329 -8.85 -28.85 0.74
C ASP A 329 -7.52 -28.44 1.38
N PHE A 330 -6.79 -27.50 0.78
CA PHE A 330 -5.54 -27.03 1.34
C PHE A 330 -5.76 -26.41 2.73
N LYS A 331 -4.85 -26.72 3.66
CA LYS A 331 -4.81 -26.15 5.00
C LYS A 331 -3.38 -25.96 5.47
N ILE A 332 -3.12 -24.87 6.15
CA ILE A 332 -1.84 -24.67 6.85
C ILE A 332 -1.67 -25.77 7.91
N LYS A 333 -0.59 -26.53 7.81
CA LYS A 333 -0.32 -27.65 8.71
C LYS A 333 0.08 -27.20 10.11
N ASP A 334 0.90 -26.18 10.20
CA ASP A 334 1.44 -25.64 11.44
C ASP A 334 1.58 -24.12 11.35
N LYS A 335 0.63 -23.40 11.98
CA LYS A 335 0.62 -21.94 12.02
C LYS A 335 1.79 -21.38 12.85
N ASP A 336 2.38 -22.15 13.74
CA ASP A 336 3.46 -21.72 14.61
C ASP A 336 4.85 -22.04 14.04
N ASN A 337 4.91 -22.65 12.83
CA ASN A 337 6.13 -22.87 12.06
C ASN A 337 6.01 -22.37 10.60
N LEU A 338 5.38 -21.22 10.41
CA LEU A 338 5.35 -20.57 9.10
C LEU A 338 6.73 -20.09 8.69
N LEU A 339 7.07 -20.36 7.44
CA LEU A 339 8.29 -19.93 6.76
C LEU A 339 7.86 -19.09 5.57
N ILE A 340 7.67 -17.80 5.82
CA ILE A 340 7.03 -16.86 4.91
C ILE A 340 8.07 -16.25 3.99
N TYR A 341 7.75 -16.15 2.71
CA TYR A 341 8.49 -15.36 1.73
C TYR A 341 7.64 -14.14 1.36
N GLU A 342 8.03 -12.97 1.82
CA GLU A 342 7.42 -11.70 1.46
C GLU A 342 7.81 -11.37 0.02
N LEU A 343 6.83 -11.11 -0.84
CA LEU A 343 7.01 -11.01 -2.28
C LEU A 343 6.27 -9.81 -2.87
N HIS A 344 7.01 -8.98 -3.61
CA HIS A 344 6.47 -7.89 -4.40
C HIS A 344 6.46 -8.26 -5.89
N LEU A 345 5.27 -8.41 -6.47
CA LEU A 345 5.11 -8.89 -7.86
C LEU A 345 5.85 -8.01 -8.87
N ARG A 346 5.81 -6.70 -8.71
CA ARG A 346 6.45 -5.72 -9.60
C ARG A 346 7.96 -5.92 -9.72
N ASP A 347 8.62 -6.21 -8.59
CA ASP A 347 10.08 -6.24 -8.45
C ASP A 347 10.61 -7.67 -8.25
N PHE A 348 9.89 -8.70 -8.70
CA PHE A 348 10.30 -10.09 -8.56
C PHE A 348 10.80 -10.72 -9.88
N THR A 349 10.13 -10.41 -11.00
CA THR A 349 10.53 -10.90 -12.33
C THR A 349 10.44 -9.80 -13.37
N SER A 350 11.01 -10.05 -14.56
CA SER A 350 11.00 -9.08 -15.65
C SER A 350 9.62 -8.81 -16.25
N THR A 351 8.64 -9.68 -16.02
CA THR A 351 7.25 -9.45 -16.44
C THR A 351 6.47 -8.60 -15.46
N SER A 352 6.96 -8.45 -14.21
CA SER A 352 6.34 -7.65 -13.14
C SER A 352 4.88 -8.03 -12.85
N ASP A 353 4.53 -9.31 -13.03
CA ASP A 353 3.16 -9.81 -12.92
C ASP A 353 3.08 -11.19 -12.22
N ILE A 354 1.86 -11.65 -12.02
CA ILE A 354 1.56 -12.92 -11.36
C ILE A 354 2.11 -14.13 -12.14
N ASN A 355 2.15 -14.07 -13.48
CA ASN A 355 2.72 -15.15 -14.29
C ASN A 355 4.24 -15.28 -14.08
N GLY A 356 4.92 -14.14 -13.93
CA GLY A 356 6.33 -14.11 -13.57
C GLY A 356 6.58 -14.77 -12.22
N ALA A 357 5.79 -14.41 -11.20
CA ALA A 357 5.87 -15.03 -9.88
C ALA A 357 5.59 -16.54 -9.94
N MET A 358 4.57 -16.95 -10.68
CA MET A 358 4.20 -18.35 -10.91
C MET A 358 5.36 -19.15 -11.52
N SER A 359 6.12 -18.56 -12.44
CA SER A 359 7.30 -19.19 -13.06
C SER A 359 8.42 -19.51 -12.07
N LYS A 360 8.40 -18.93 -10.87
CA LYS A 360 9.40 -19.08 -9.81
C LYS A 360 8.95 -19.95 -8.65
N LEU A 361 7.73 -20.49 -8.68
CA LEU A 361 7.22 -21.33 -7.58
C LEU A 361 8.10 -22.53 -7.27
N ASP A 362 8.64 -23.21 -8.30
CA ASP A 362 9.54 -24.35 -8.09
C ASP A 362 10.86 -23.95 -7.39
N TYR A 363 11.35 -22.73 -7.64
CA TYR A 363 12.49 -22.18 -6.91
C TYR A 363 12.12 -21.96 -5.44
N LEU A 364 10.98 -21.36 -5.16
CA LEU A 364 10.51 -21.07 -3.79
C LEU A 364 10.24 -22.36 -3.00
N VAL A 365 9.66 -23.37 -3.64
CA VAL A 365 9.54 -24.73 -3.06
C VAL A 365 10.92 -25.33 -2.77
N GLY A 366 11.84 -25.21 -3.73
CA GLY A 366 13.22 -25.66 -3.60
C GLY A 366 13.97 -25.00 -2.43
N LEU A 367 13.65 -23.74 -2.15
CA LEU A 367 14.19 -23.00 -1.01
C LEU A 367 13.69 -23.55 0.33
N GLY A 368 12.43 -24.05 0.37
CA GLY A 368 11.85 -24.65 1.57
C GLY A 368 10.89 -23.75 2.34
N ILE A 369 10.36 -22.70 1.71
CA ILE A 369 9.29 -21.89 2.30
C ILE A 369 7.98 -22.68 2.30
N ASN A 370 7.02 -22.31 3.16
CA ASN A 370 5.68 -22.92 3.23
C ASN A 370 4.55 -21.87 3.19
N ALA A 371 4.90 -20.60 3.05
CA ALA A 371 3.95 -19.53 2.82
C ALA A 371 4.56 -18.42 1.95
N ILE A 372 3.73 -17.78 1.15
CA ILE A 372 4.05 -16.54 0.42
C ILE A 372 3.14 -15.44 0.98
N GLU A 373 3.74 -14.32 1.37
CA GLU A 373 3.03 -13.08 1.68
C GLU A 373 3.17 -12.15 0.48
N LEU A 374 2.07 -11.90 -0.23
CA LEU A 374 2.05 -10.95 -1.33
C LEU A 374 1.86 -9.54 -0.78
N MET A 375 2.80 -8.65 -1.07
CA MET A 375 2.58 -7.21 -0.88
C MET A 375 1.29 -6.79 -1.58
N PRO A 376 0.66 -5.65 -1.21
CA PRO A 376 -0.72 -5.37 -1.58
C PRO A 376 -1.03 -5.57 -3.06
N VAL A 377 -2.08 -6.33 -3.34
CA VAL A 377 -2.54 -6.72 -4.68
C VAL A 377 -3.97 -6.30 -4.99
N GLN A 378 -4.65 -5.64 -4.05
CA GLN A 378 -5.92 -5.01 -4.32
C GLN A 378 -5.70 -3.78 -5.20
N GLU A 379 -6.70 -3.38 -5.99
CA GLU A 379 -6.57 -2.29 -6.95
C GLU A 379 -6.09 -1.00 -6.27
N PHE A 380 -4.95 -0.51 -6.67
CA PHE A 380 -4.32 0.70 -6.19
C PHE A 380 -4.31 1.81 -7.25
N ASP A 381 -4.03 3.02 -6.84
CA ASP A 381 -4.02 4.18 -7.73
C ASP A 381 -2.75 4.19 -8.61
N GLY A 382 -2.92 4.10 -9.94
CA GLY A 382 -1.84 3.94 -10.92
C GLY A 382 -1.43 2.48 -11.15
N ASN A 383 -0.36 2.25 -11.97
CA ASN A 383 0.12 0.90 -12.33
C ASN A 383 1.51 0.58 -11.79
N ASP A 384 2.16 1.50 -11.10
CA ASP A 384 3.53 1.35 -10.60
C ASP A 384 3.64 1.76 -9.14
N SER A 385 3.30 0.86 -8.25
CA SER A 385 3.25 1.09 -6.81
C SER A 385 3.72 -0.13 -6.02
N TRP A 386 3.98 0.06 -4.73
CA TRP A 386 4.04 -1.01 -3.76
C TRP A 386 2.65 -1.54 -3.36
N GLY A 387 1.57 -0.82 -3.75
CA GLY A 387 0.18 -1.17 -3.45
C GLY A 387 -0.39 -0.54 -2.17
N TYR A 388 0.41 0.23 -1.40
CA TYR A 388 -0.07 0.91 -0.17
C TYR A 388 -0.84 2.21 -0.46
N ASN A 389 -1.42 2.32 -1.65
CA ASN A 389 -2.32 3.39 -2.08
C ASN A 389 -3.62 2.81 -2.66
N PRO A 390 -4.37 2.00 -1.88
CA PRO A 390 -5.53 1.29 -2.37
C PRO A 390 -6.67 2.25 -2.75
N CYS A 391 -7.41 1.89 -3.80
CA CYS A 391 -8.58 2.63 -4.24
C CYS A 391 -9.83 1.75 -4.39
N PHE A 392 -9.71 0.45 -4.71
CA PHE A 392 -10.85 -0.48 -4.75
C PHE A 392 -10.49 -1.83 -4.11
N PHE A 393 -11.12 -2.13 -3.00
CA PHE A 393 -10.74 -3.26 -2.15
C PHE A 393 -11.28 -4.62 -2.62
N PHE A 394 -12.35 -4.64 -3.44
CA PHE A 394 -12.92 -5.88 -3.98
C PHE A 394 -12.32 -6.26 -5.34
N ALA A 395 -11.61 -5.35 -6.00
CA ALA A 395 -10.90 -5.60 -7.24
C ALA A 395 -9.43 -5.97 -6.97
N MET A 396 -8.90 -6.91 -7.75
CA MET A 396 -7.45 -7.15 -7.82
C MET A 396 -6.82 -6.22 -8.85
N ASP A 397 -5.61 -5.79 -8.59
CA ASP A 397 -4.89 -4.87 -9.47
C ASP A 397 -4.59 -5.50 -10.82
N LYS A 398 -5.04 -4.82 -11.88
CA LYS A 398 -4.91 -5.27 -13.27
C LYS A 398 -3.46 -5.24 -13.77
N ALA A 399 -2.60 -4.39 -13.19
CA ALA A 399 -1.18 -4.33 -13.55
C ALA A 399 -0.43 -5.63 -13.19
N TYR A 400 -1.01 -6.46 -12.33
CA TYR A 400 -0.44 -7.77 -11.97
C TYR A 400 -1.12 -8.95 -12.66
N GLY A 401 -2.33 -8.80 -13.18
CA GLY A 401 -3.00 -9.87 -13.89
C GLY A 401 -4.52 -9.89 -13.76
N THR A 402 -5.13 -10.85 -14.45
CA THR A 402 -6.56 -11.10 -14.39
C THR A 402 -6.95 -11.85 -13.11
N LYS A 403 -8.23 -11.77 -12.74
CA LYS A 403 -8.81 -12.52 -11.62
C LYS A 403 -8.47 -14.02 -11.66
N ASP A 404 -8.51 -14.62 -12.84
CA ASP A 404 -8.19 -16.04 -13.05
C ASP A 404 -6.68 -16.33 -12.87
N MET A 405 -5.81 -15.41 -13.22
CA MET A 405 -4.37 -15.55 -12.97
C MET A 405 -4.07 -15.57 -11.47
N TYR A 406 -4.70 -14.71 -10.67
CA TYR A 406 -4.57 -14.74 -9.21
C TYR A 406 -5.06 -16.07 -8.62
N LYS A 407 -6.25 -16.53 -9.02
CA LYS A 407 -6.79 -17.82 -8.56
C LYS A 407 -5.87 -18.98 -8.93
N ARG A 408 -5.36 -18.99 -10.16
CA ARG A 408 -4.42 -20.00 -10.63
C ARG A 408 -3.12 -19.98 -9.83
N PHE A 409 -2.57 -18.81 -9.54
CA PHE A 409 -1.37 -18.69 -8.71
C PHE A 409 -1.59 -19.31 -7.33
N ILE A 410 -2.72 -19.01 -6.68
CA ILE A 410 -3.06 -19.55 -5.36
C ILE A 410 -3.23 -21.06 -5.42
N ASP A 411 -3.94 -21.58 -6.41
CA ASP A 411 -4.16 -23.02 -6.62
C ASP A 411 -2.84 -23.76 -6.86
N GLU A 412 -1.93 -23.19 -7.65
CA GLU A 412 -0.57 -23.69 -7.87
C GLU A 412 0.30 -23.66 -6.60
N CYS A 413 0.15 -22.63 -5.76
CA CYS A 413 0.79 -22.59 -4.44
C CYS A 413 0.27 -23.70 -3.54
N HIS A 414 -1.04 -23.88 -3.45
CA HIS A 414 -1.68 -24.94 -2.67
C HIS A 414 -1.26 -26.34 -3.14
N SER A 415 -1.14 -26.56 -4.46
CA SER A 415 -0.65 -27.84 -5.02
C SER A 415 0.74 -28.22 -4.54
N ARG A 416 1.55 -27.20 -4.19
CA ARG A 416 2.93 -27.36 -3.70
C ARG A 416 3.05 -27.30 -2.18
N GLY A 417 1.93 -27.16 -1.47
CA GLY A 417 1.91 -27.04 -0.01
C GLY A 417 2.31 -25.67 0.53
N ILE A 418 2.18 -24.63 -0.28
CA ILE A 418 2.48 -23.24 0.07
C ILE A 418 1.17 -22.49 0.34
N ALA A 419 1.05 -21.89 1.51
CA ALA A 419 -0.02 -20.97 1.86
C ALA A 419 0.16 -19.61 1.17
N VAL A 420 -0.93 -18.90 0.90
CA VAL A 420 -0.91 -17.55 0.34
C VAL A 420 -1.56 -16.57 1.31
N ILE A 421 -0.81 -15.56 1.71
CA ILE A 421 -1.21 -14.50 2.64
C ILE A 421 -1.27 -13.19 1.84
N PHE A 422 -2.38 -12.45 1.96
CA PHE A 422 -2.48 -11.13 1.35
C PHE A 422 -2.12 -10.04 2.36
N ASP A 423 -1.24 -9.14 1.96
CA ASP A 423 -1.05 -7.88 2.64
C ASP A 423 -2.20 -6.94 2.28
N VAL A 424 -2.91 -6.44 3.29
CA VAL A 424 -4.13 -5.65 3.15
C VAL A 424 -4.03 -4.32 3.88
N VAL A 425 -4.43 -3.25 3.20
CA VAL A 425 -4.26 -1.88 3.65
C VAL A 425 -5.62 -1.29 4.02
N TYR A 426 -6.05 -1.44 5.27
CA TYR A 426 -7.33 -0.87 5.73
C TYR A 426 -7.16 0.38 6.58
N ASN A 427 -5.94 0.83 6.83
CA ASN A 427 -5.72 2.08 7.55
C ASN A 427 -6.24 3.30 6.76
N HIS A 428 -6.12 3.28 5.44
CA HIS A 428 -6.43 4.42 4.57
C HIS A 428 -6.86 3.99 3.16
N ALA A 429 -7.35 4.97 2.39
CA ALA A 429 -7.57 4.85 0.96
C ALA A 429 -7.20 6.15 0.24
N THR A 430 -6.98 6.10 -1.07
CA THR A 430 -6.74 7.29 -1.88
C THR A 430 -8.04 8.08 -2.11
N GLY A 431 -7.92 9.31 -2.60
CA GLY A 431 -9.06 10.12 -3.02
C GLY A 431 -9.85 9.53 -4.21
N ALA A 432 -9.31 8.51 -4.89
CA ALA A 432 -10.02 7.78 -5.95
C ALA A 432 -11.11 6.84 -5.40
N HIS A 433 -11.03 6.46 -4.11
CA HIS A 433 -12.01 5.58 -3.48
C HIS A 433 -13.43 6.21 -3.48
N PRO A 434 -14.49 5.45 -3.84
CA PRO A 434 -15.85 5.98 -3.93
C PRO A 434 -16.36 6.64 -2.65
N PHE A 435 -16.06 6.10 -1.48
CA PHE A 435 -16.47 6.68 -0.20
C PHE A 435 -15.77 8.00 0.11
N ALA A 436 -14.55 8.21 -0.37
CA ALA A 436 -13.87 9.49 -0.26
C ALA A 436 -14.54 10.52 -1.19
N LYS A 437 -14.76 10.16 -2.46
CA LYS A 437 -15.39 11.02 -3.47
C LYS A 437 -16.82 11.45 -3.10
N LEU A 438 -17.60 10.59 -2.47
CA LEU A 438 -18.98 10.86 -2.15
C LEU A 438 -19.16 12.07 -1.22
N TYR A 439 -18.22 12.26 -0.29
CA TYR A 439 -18.16 13.40 0.61
C TYR A 439 -16.76 13.99 0.63
N TRP A 440 -16.47 14.83 -0.37
CA TRP A 440 -15.18 15.44 -0.61
C TRP A 440 -15.18 16.94 -0.36
N ASP A 441 -14.16 17.47 0.28
CA ASP A 441 -13.87 18.88 0.43
C ASP A 441 -12.83 19.29 -0.63
N SER A 442 -13.33 19.79 -1.76
CA SER A 442 -12.49 20.19 -2.89
C SER A 442 -11.59 21.39 -2.58
N LYS A 443 -11.97 22.23 -1.60
CA LYS A 443 -11.18 23.38 -1.19
C LYS A 443 -9.90 22.97 -0.46
N ASN A 444 -10.00 21.93 0.39
CA ASN A 444 -8.89 21.45 1.19
C ASN A 444 -8.28 20.16 0.64
N ASN A 445 -8.77 19.67 -0.51
CA ASN A 445 -8.35 18.43 -1.18
C ASN A 445 -8.31 17.22 -0.23
N LYS A 446 -9.37 17.01 0.54
CA LYS A 446 -9.51 15.93 1.50
C LYS A 446 -10.96 15.51 1.71
N THR A 447 -11.18 14.44 2.46
CA THR A 447 -12.51 14.01 2.85
C THR A 447 -13.22 15.08 3.69
N ALA A 448 -14.50 15.31 3.41
CA ALA A 448 -15.29 16.34 4.08
C ALA A 448 -15.60 15.96 5.54
N ALA A 449 -15.84 16.97 6.39
CA ALA A 449 -16.12 16.77 7.82
C ALA A 449 -17.35 15.89 8.10
N ASN A 450 -18.29 15.83 7.16
CA ASN A 450 -19.49 15.01 7.25
C ASN A 450 -19.34 13.62 6.60
N ASN A 451 -18.16 13.26 6.09
CA ASN A 451 -17.91 11.93 5.54
C ASN A 451 -18.07 10.86 6.62
N PRO A 452 -18.95 9.85 6.48
CA PRO A 452 -19.20 8.87 7.55
C PRO A 452 -18.19 7.73 7.65
N TRP A 453 -17.29 7.58 6.66
CA TRP A 453 -16.26 6.52 6.62
C TRP A 453 -14.88 7.01 7.04
N PHE A 454 -14.55 8.26 6.77
CA PHE A 454 -13.20 8.79 6.94
C PHE A 454 -13.12 9.83 8.05
N ASN A 455 -11.94 9.95 8.62
CA ASN A 455 -11.53 11.10 9.40
C ASN A 455 -11.10 12.25 8.47
N VAL A 456 -11.31 13.49 8.89
CA VAL A 456 -10.81 14.65 8.14
C VAL A 456 -9.29 14.72 8.18
N ASP A 457 -8.77 14.49 9.37
CA ASP A 457 -7.35 14.36 9.67
C ASP A 457 -7.17 13.10 10.53
N ALA A 458 -6.14 12.31 10.26
CA ALA A 458 -5.85 11.13 11.03
C ALA A 458 -5.64 11.47 12.51
N PRO A 459 -6.20 10.70 13.46
CA PRO A 459 -6.00 10.94 14.88
C PRO A 459 -4.60 10.54 15.38
N HIS A 460 -3.78 9.97 14.50
CA HIS A 460 -2.41 9.49 14.74
C HIS A 460 -1.39 10.18 13.83
N PRO A 461 -0.09 10.16 14.16
CA PRO A 461 0.95 10.85 13.39
C PRO A 461 1.33 10.17 12.06
N TYR A 462 0.84 8.96 11.81
CA TYR A 462 1.15 8.15 10.61
C TYR A 462 0.11 8.38 9.52
N SER A 463 -0.23 9.66 9.26
CA SER A 463 -1.23 10.00 8.24
C SER A 463 -0.71 9.71 6.83
N VAL A 464 -1.42 8.84 6.13
CA VAL A 464 -1.19 8.50 4.73
C VAL A 464 -2.54 8.58 4.02
N PHE A 465 -2.63 9.31 2.91
CA PHE A 465 -3.87 9.52 2.16
C PHE A 465 -5.07 9.92 3.06
N HIS A 466 -6.19 9.18 3.01
CA HIS A 466 -7.41 9.46 3.77
C HIS A 466 -7.67 8.34 4.76
N ASP A 467 -7.67 8.68 6.03
CA ASP A 467 -7.71 7.77 7.16
C ASP A 467 -9.13 7.24 7.41
N PHE A 468 -9.31 5.92 7.46
CA PHE A 468 -10.58 5.30 7.80
C PHE A 468 -10.90 5.41 9.30
N ASN A 469 -12.15 5.73 9.61
CA ASN A 469 -12.65 5.70 10.98
C ASN A 469 -13.07 4.27 11.36
N HIS A 470 -12.19 3.50 11.97
CA HIS A 470 -12.45 2.12 12.37
C HIS A 470 -13.46 1.93 13.51
N GLU A 471 -13.92 3.00 14.15
CA GLU A 471 -15.06 2.96 15.08
C GLU A 471 -16.41 3.15 14.36
N SER A 472 -16.41 3.51 13.05
CA SER A 472 -17.62 3.57 12.24
C SER A 472 -18.09 2.16 11.87
N GLU A 473 -19.36 1.86 12.20
CA GLU A 473 -19.97 0.58 11.81
C GLU A 473 -20.02 0.37 10.30
N LEU A 474 -20.04 1.45 9.52
CA LEU A 474 -19.96 1.38 8.05
C LEU A 474 -18.59 0.87 7.60
N VAL A 475 -17.52 1.37 8.20
CA VAL A 475 -16.14 0.91 7.92
C VAL A 475 -15.97 -0.54 8.35
N LYS A 476 -16.39 -0.89 9.56
CA LYS A 476 -16.30 -2.27 10.06
C LYS A 476 -17.05 -3.25 9.16
N THR A 477 -18.25 -2.87 8.73
CA THR A 477 -19.06 -3.68 7.81
C THR A 477 -18.37 -3.87 6.46
N PHE A 478 -17.82 -2.79 5.90
CA PHE A 478 -17.10 -2.81 4.64
C PHE A 478 -15.86 -3.73 4.72
N VAL A 479 -15.04 -3.55 5.75
CA VAL A 479 -13.81 -4.34 5.96
C VAL A 479 -14.16 -5.82 6.16
N LYS A 480 -15.10 -6.15 7.04
CA LYS A 480 -15.53 -7.55 7.26
C LYS A 480 -16.06 -8.22 5.99
N ARG A 481 -16.84 -7.50 5.17
CA ARG A 481 -17.32 -8.01 3.88
C ARG A 481 -16.17 -8.25 2.90
N ASN A 482 -15.18 -7.36 2.88
CA ASN A 482 -14.02 -7.52 2.01
C ASN A 482 -13.15 -8.70 2.45
N LEU A 483 -12.85 -8.84 3.75
CA LEU A 483 -12.10 -9.98 4.29
C LEU A 483 -12.76 -11.30 3.95
N LYS A 484 -14.09 -11.41 4.16
CA LYS A 484 -14.84 -12.61 3.79
C LYS A 484 -14.81 -12.86 2.29
N PHE A 485 -14.97 -11.82 1.46
CA PHE A 485 -14.91 -11.94 -0.01
C PHE A 485 -13.55 -12.49 -0.47
N LEU A 486 -12.44 -12.00 0.07
CA LEU A 486 -11.10 -12.45 -0.31
C LEU A 486 -10.89 -13.94 0.06
N LEU A 487 -11.38 -14.37 1.22
CA LEU A 487 -11.32 -15.78 1.63
C LEU A 487 -12.20 -16.69 0.76
N ASP A 488 -13.43 -16.28 0.47
CA ASP A 488 -14.38 -17.07 -0.30
C ASP A 488 -14.00 -17.17 -1.78
N GLU A 489 -13.61 -16.02 -2.37
CA GLU A 489 -13.40 -15.88 -3.81
C GLU A 489 -12.02 -16.33 -4.25
N TYR A 490 -10.98 -15.98 -3.48
CA TYR A 490 -9.57 -16.26 -3.81
C TYR A 490 -9.00 -17.42 -3.00
N LYS A 491 -9.69 -17.89 -1.97
CA LYS A 491 -9.24 -19.00 -1.11
C LYS A 491 -7.85 -18.80 -0.53
N ILE A 492 -7.51 -17.58 -0.20
CA ILE A 492 -6.27 -17.26 0.49
C ILE A 492 -6.26 -17.82 1.91
N ASP A 493 -5.09 -17.96 2.48
CA ASP A 493 -4.88 -18.63 3.77
C ASP A 493 -4.70 -17.67 4.95
N GLY A 494 -4.71 -16.40 4.67
CA GLY A 494 -4.57 -15.39 5.73
C GLY A 494 -4.30 -13.99 5.22
N PHE A 495 -4.08 -13.11 6.18
CA PHE A 495 -3.86 -11.68 5.97
C PHE A 495 -2.69 -11.18 6.78
N ARG A 496 -1.94 -10.24 6.21
CA ARG A 496 -1.11 -9.30 6.94
C ARG A 496 -1.78 -7.94 6.87
N PHE A 497 -2.11 -7.35 7.99
CA PHE A 497 -2.72 -6.02 8.08
C PHE A 497 -1.64 -4.96 8.21
N ASP A 498 -1.61 -4.05 7.25
CA ASP A 498 -0.73 -2.88 7.23
C ASP A 498 -1.13 -1.87 8.29
N LEU A 499 -0.14 -1.27 8.95
CA LEU A 499 -0.24 -0.11 9.85
C LEU A 499 -1.43 -0.19 10.85
N THR A 500 -1.63 -1.32 11.50
CA THR A 500 -2.75 -1.50 12.45
C THR A 500 -2.67 -0.60 13.68
N LYS A 501 -1.52 -0.04 13.98
CA LYS A 501 -1.34 1.03 14.96
C LYS A 501 -2.24 2.24 14.64
N GLY A 502 -2.46 2.51 13.35
CA GLY A 502 -3.29 3.60 12.87
C GLY A 502 -4.81 3.37 13.01
N PHE A 503 -5.27 2.16 13.41
CA PHE A 503 -6.72 1.90 13.58
C PHE A 503 -7.31 2.61 14.81
N THR A 504 -6.48 3.27 15.61
CA THR A 504 -6.91 4.07 16.75
C THR A 504 -7.77 5.27 16.33
N GLN A 505 -8.78 5.60 17.12
CA GLN A 505 -9.50 6.87 17.00
C GLN A 505 -9.14 7.85 18.14
N ARG A 506 -8.19 7.44 18.97
CA ARG A 506 -7.64 8.29 20.02
C ARG A 506 -6.61 9.25 19.44
N GLN A 507 -6.80 10.55 19.71
CA GLN A 507 -5.80 11.55 19.31
C GLN A 507 -4.46 11.26 20.01
N CYS A 508 -3.41 11.00 19.24
CA CYS A 508 -2.08 10.65 19.74
C CYS A 508 -0.95 11.32 18.95
N SER A 509 0.24 11.32 19.57
CA SER A 509 1.50 11.75 18.98
C SER A 509 2.41 10.55 18.73
N GLU A 510 3.57 10.74 18.09
CA GLU A 510 4.58 9.68 17.92
C GLU A 510 4.97 9.00 19.25
N SER A 511 5.03 9.76 20.34
CA SER A 511 5.38 9.22 21.65
C SER A 511 4.24 8.47 22.35
N THR A 512 2.99 8.62 21.91
CA THR A 512 1.80 8.03 22.56
C THR A 512 0.99 7.09 21.64
N ALA A 513 1.33 7.02 20.36
CA ALA A 513 0.62 6.18 19.39
C ALA A 513 0.79 4.67 19.69
N SER A 514 1.87 4.30 20.36
CA SER A 514 2.13 2.92 20.78
C SER A 514 1.58 2.57 22.17
N ASP A 515 0.92 3.51 22.85
CA ASP A 515 0.30 3.24 24.16
C ASP A 515 -0.90 2.30 23.97
N TYR A 516 -1.21 1.56 25.05
CA TYR A 516 -2.34 0.64 25.08
C TYR A 516 -3.67 1.31 24.73
N ASP A 517 -4.45 0.67 23.82
CA ASP A 517 -5.71 1.19 23.30
C ASP A 517 -6.78 0.11 23.22
N ASP A 518 -7.72 0.12 24.18
CA ASP A 518 -8.83 -0.83 24.29
C ASP A 518 -9.71 -0.86 23.03
N ASN A 519 -9.96 0.30 22.40
CA ASN A 519 -10.84 0.40 21.23
C ASN A 519 -10.17 -0.22 20.02
N ARG A 520 -8.88 0.05 19.79
CA ARG A 520 -8.10 -0.55 18.71
C ARG A 520 -8.03 -2.07 18.86
N ILE A 521 -7.79 -2.58 20.05
CA ILE A 521 -7.81 -4.01 20.37
C ILE A 521 -9.18 -4.61 20.03
N ALA A 522 -10.27 -3.95 20.42
CA ALA A 522 -11.62 -4.44 20.16
C ALA A 522 -11.92 -4.56 18.65
N VAL A 523 -11.52 -3.54 17.88
CA VAL A 523 -11.66 -3.55 16.40
C VAL A 523 -10.86 -4.68 15.77
N LEU A 524 -9.60 -4.87 16.16
CA LEU A 524 -8.74 -5.93 15.62
C LEU A 524 -9.27 -7.33 15.95
N LYS A 525 -9.81 -7.52 17.16
CA LYS A 525 -10.48 -8.77 17.53
C LYS A 525 -11.76 -9.00 16.72
N GLU A 526 -12.54 -7.95 16.46
CA GLU A 526 -13.77 -8.05 15.63
C GLU A 526 -13.42 -8.49 14.19
N TYR A 527 -12.34 -7.98 13.61
CA TYR A 527 -11.86 -8.43 12.30
C TYR A 527 -11.32 -9.85 12.32
N TYR A 528 -10.57 -10.21 13.37
CA TYR A 528 -10.10 -11.57 13.58
C TYR A 528 -11.27 -12.57 13.63
N ASP A 529 -12.32 -12.26 14.40
CA ASP A 529 -13.50 -13.10 14.52
C ASP A 529 -14.22 -13.28 13.18
N ALA A 530 -14.39 -12.20 12.41
CA ALA A 530 -14.99 -12.25 11.07
C ALA A 530 -14.19 -13.12 10.08
N ILE A 531 -12.86 -13.07 10.15
CA ILE A 531 -11.97 -13.93 9.35
C ILE A 531 -12.16 -15.39 9.75
N HIS A 532 -12.17 -15.69 11.06
CA HIS A 532 -12.25 -17.07 11.54
C HIS A 532 -13.66 -17.67 11.41
N GLU A 533 -14.71 -16.84 11.36
CA GLU A 533 -16.06 -17.28 10.98
C GLU A 533 -16.10 -17.76 9.51
N ALA A 534 -15.34 -17.09 8.62
CA ALA A 534 -15.25 -17.47 7.21
C ALA A 534 -14.27 -18.64 6.97
N ASN A 535 -13.11 -18.62 7.64
CA ASN A 535 -12.08 -19.66 7.56
C ASN A 535 -11.34 -19.80 8.89
N GLU A 536 -11.72 -20.81 9.72
CA GLU A 536 -11.08 -21.10 11.02
C GLU A 536 -9.56 -21.35 10.94
N ASN A 537 -9.08 -21.72 9.75
CA ASN A 537 -7.67 -22.04 9.52
C ASN A 537 -6.85 -20.82 9.02
N ALA A 538 -7.46 -19.68 8.80
CA ALA A 538 -6.76 -18.49 8.33
C ALA A 538 -5.73 -17.97 9.37
N VAL A 539 -4.67 -17.34 8.89
CA VAL A 539 -3.67 -16.67 9.71
C VAL A 539 -3.93 -15.17 9.65
N VAL A 540 -3.84 -14.49 10.79
CA VAL A 540 -3.95 -13.04 10.88
C VAL A 540 -2.67 -12.48 11.48
N ILE A 541 -1.96 -11.68 10.67
CA ILE A 541 -0.69 -11.06 11.00
C ILE A 541 -0.91 -9.55 11.06
N LEU A 542 -0.35 -8.89 12.04
CA LEU A 542 -0.44 -7.44 12.22
C LEU A 542 0.92 -6.79 12.13
N GLU A 543 1.04 -5.78 11.31
CA GLU A 543 2.06 -4.76 11.47
C GLU A 543 1.57 -3.79 12.55
N HIS A 544 2.02 -3.97 13.79
CA HIS A 544 1.42 -3.28 14.94
C HIS A 544 2.39 -2.36 15.68
N PHE A 545 3.50 -2.91 16.17
CA PHE A 545 4.57 -2.18 16.85
C PHE A 545 4.08 -1.25 17.98
N CYS A 546 3.17 -1.76 18.79
CA CYS A 546 2.66 -1.10 19.98
C CYS A 546 3.34 -1.58 21.27
N CYS A 547 2.80 -1.21 22.42
CA CYS A 547 3.36 -1.65 23.71
C CYS A 547 3.17 -3.17 23.91
N ASP A 548 4.07 -3.78 24.66
CA ASP A 548 4.09 -5.23 24.92
C ASP A 548 2.78 -5.75 25.54
N GLU A 549 2.06 -4.94 26.31
CA GLU A 549 0.81 -5.33 26.95
C GLU A 549 -0.29 -5.57 25.91
N GLU A 550 -0.45 -4.67 24.97
CA GLU A 550 -1.40 -4.77 23.87
C GLU A 550 -1.03 -5.90 22.92
N GLU A 551 0.25 -6.01 22.53
CA GLU A 551 0.73 -7.08 21.66
C GLU A 551 0.51 -8.47 22.28
N LYS A 552 0.73 -8.63 23.62
CA LYS A 552 0.45 -9.88 24.32
C LYS A 552 -1.02 -10.22 24.37
N GLU A 553 -1.88 -9.22 24.53
CA GLU A 553 -3.33 -9.43 24.52
C GLU A 553 -3.81 -9.93 23.16
N LEU A 554 -3.37 -9.28 22.08
CA LEU A 554 -3.69 -9.65 20.70
C LEU A 554 -3.13 -11.05 20.35
N ALA A 555 -1.89 -11.34 20.73
CA ALA A 555 -1.29 -12.65 20.50
C ALA A 555 -2.01 -13.77 21.29
N ASN A 556 -2.42 -13.51 22.52
CA ASN A 556 -3.19 -14.47 23.32
C ASN A 556 -4.59 -14.71 22.75
N TYR A 557 -5.16 -13.75 22.06
CA TYR A 557 -6.42 -13.90 21.33
C TYR A 557 -6.27 -14.78 20.09
N GLY A 558 -5.08 -14.80 19.45
CA GLY A 558 -4.78 -15.65 18.30
C GLY A 558 -4.07 -14.96 17.13
N LEU A 559 -3.96 -13.64 17.18
CA LEU A 559 -3.26 -12.86 16.15
C LEU A 559 -1.74 -13.08 16.24
N LYS A 560 -1.04 -12.82 15.16
CA LYS A 560 0.42 -12.84 15.10
C LYS A 560 0.93 -11.43 14.84
N LEU A 561 2.05 -11.06 15.44
CA LEU A 561 2.63 -9.73 15.36
C LEU A 561 3.94 -9.76 14.57
N TRP A 562 4.13 -8.85 13.64
CA TRP A 562 5.43 -8.62 13.03
C TRP A 562 6.46 -8.24 14.11
N ARG A 563 7.65 -8.87 14.06
CA ARG A 563 8.73 -8.57 14.98
C ARG A 563 10.01 -8.27 14.22
N ASN A 564 10.32 -6.98 14.18
CA ASN A 564 11.48 -6.44 13.49
C ASN A 564 12.80 -6.74 14.23
N GLY A 565 13.70 -7.47 13.58
CA GLY A 565 15.08 -7.75 14.03
C GLY A 565 16.13 -7.00 13.22
N ASN A 566 15.74 -6.22 12.20
CA ASN A 566 16.65 -5.66 11.20
C ASN A 566 17.87 -4.96 11.80
N TYR A 567 17.67 -4.04 12.75
CA TYR A 567 18.77 -3.29 13.35
C TYR A 567 19.85 -4.22 13.91
N ALA A 568 19.47 -5.20 14.73
CA ALA A 568 20.41 -6.13 15.36
C ALA A 568 21.15 -7.00 14.34
N TYR A 569 20.43 -7.50 13.31
CA TYR A 569 21.03 -8.30 12.25
C TYR A 569 21.87 -7.46 11.30
N CYS A 570 21.56 -6.20 11.06
CA CYS A 570 22.45 -5.27 10.35
C CYS A 570 23.73 -5.03 11.13
N GLN A 571 23.67 -4.75 12.43
CA GLN A 571 24.86 -4.56 13.26
C GLN A 571 25.75 -5.81 13.28
N SER A 572 25.15 -6.97 13.51
CA SER A 572 25.84 -8.25 13.45
C SER A 572 26.45 -8.52 12.08
N GLY A 573 25.69 -8.34 11.01
CA GLY A 573 26.11 -8.53 9.61
C GLY A 573 27.23 -7.58 9.19
N MET A 574 27.27 -6.39 9.75
CA MET A 574 28.34 -5.43 9.56
C MET A 574 29.58 -5.72 10.42
N GLY A 575 29.56 -6.68 11.34
CA GLY A 575 30.67 -6.99 12.24
C GLY A 575 30.82 -5.99 13.39
N TRP A 576 29.72 -5.38 13.85
CA TRP A 576 29.68 -4.47 15.01
C TRP A 576 28.94 -5.09 16.19
N SER A 577 29.53 -5.03 17.38
CA SER A 577 28.99 -5.61 18.61
C SER A 577 27.82 -4.80 19.17
N GLU A 578 27.94 -3.48 19.13
CA GLU A 578 26.92 -2.56 19.71
C GLU A 578 25.58 -2.70 18.98
N GLY A 579 24.52 -2.97 19.76
CA GLY A 579 23.16 -3.13 19.24
C GLY A 579 22.90 -4.43 18.45
N SER A 580 23.81 -5.42 18.52
CA SER A 580 23.73 -6.66 17.74
C SER A 580 23.07 -7.84 18.47
N GLY A 581 22.49 -7.65 19.64
CA GLY A 581 21.83 -8.73 20.40
C GLY A 581 20.55 -9.22 19.71
N PHE A 582 20.34 -10.55 19.64
CA PHE A 582 19.21 -11.15 18.89
C PHE A 582 17.99 -11.47 19.76
N GLU A 583 18.01 -11.15 21.06
CA GLU A 583 17.01 -11.63 22.02
C GLU A 583 15.57 -11.20 21.68
N SER A 584 15.41 -10.06 21.02
CA SER A 584 14.10 -9.46 20.76
C SER A 584 13.20 -10.28 19.83
N ILE A 585 13.77 -11.16 18.98
CA ILE A 585 13.01 -11.91 17.98
C ILE A 585 12.32 -13.17 18.49
N TYR A 586 12.60 -13.57 19.75
CA TYR A 586 12.06 -14.80 20.33
C TYR A 586 10.95 -14.50 21.35
N THR A 587 9.80 -15.12 21.15
CA THR A 587 8.63 -14.96 22.00
C THR A 587 8.90 -15.28 23.47
N GLY A 588 9.74 -16.28 23.74
CA GLY A 588 10.10 -16.67 25.13
C GLY A 588 10.86 -15.61 25.90
N THR A 589 11.67 -14.78 25.24
CA THR A 589 12.38 -13.66 25.88
C THR A 589 11.41 -12.57 26.36
N ASN A 590 10.37 -12.31 25.57
CA ASN A 590 9.43 -11.21 25.84
C ASN A 590 8.19 -11.65 26.62
N GLY A 591 8.08 -12.94 26.98
CA GLY A 591 6.90 -13.49 27.64
C GLY A 591 5.65 -13.46 26.76
N MET A 592 5.86 -13.53 25.45
CA MET A 592 4.83 -13.64 24.43
C MET A 592 4.39 -15.09 24.27
N ARG A 593 3.14 -15.33 23.87
CA ARG A 593 2.67 -16.66 23.46
C ARG A 593 3.58 -17.25 22.38
N PHE A 594 3.93 -18.55 22.48
CA PHE A 594 4.67 -19.22 21.42
C PHE A 594 3.96 -19.08 20.06
N GLY A 595 4.72 -18.81 19.01
CA GLY A 595 4.19 -18.55 17.67
C GLY A 595 3.47 -17.21 17.51
N GLY A 596 3.48 -16.34 18.52
CA GLY A 596 2.87 -15.00 18.48
C GLY A 596 3.62 -13.97 17.63
N TYR A 597 4.92 -14.21 17.36
CA TYR A 597 5.69 -13.37 16.44
C TYR A 597 5.87 -13.97 15.06
N ILE A 598 5.81 -13.11 14.04
CA ILE A 598 6.43 -13.32 12.73
C ILE A 598 7.69 -12.46 12.73
N SER A 599 8.83 -13.09 13.02
CA SER A 599 10.10 -12.36 13.11
C SER A 599 10.77 -12.28 11.74
N PHE A 600 11.46 -11.17 11.48
CA PHE A 600 12.20 -10.95 10.22
C PHE A 600 13.53 -10.21 10.46
N MET A 601 14.50 -10.44 9.57
CA MET A 601 15.75 -9.68 9.48
C MET A 601 15.61 -8.51 8.50
N GLU A 602 14.80 -8.70 7.47
CA GLU A 602 14.52 -7.74 6.40
C GLU A 602 13.03 -7.80 6.06
N SER A 603 12.47 -6.67 5.66
CA SER A 603 11.16 -6.53 5.02
C SER A 603 11.28 -5.54 3.86
N HIS A 604 10.18 -5.25 3.19
CA HIS A 604 10.14 -4.21 2.15
C HIS A 604 10.43 -2.80 2.72
N ASP A 605 10.22 -2.57 4.01
CA ASP A 605 10.43 -1.29 4.70
C ASP A 605 11.84 -1.09 5.24
N GLU A 606 12.64 -2.16 5.35
CA GLU A 606 13.92 -2.14 6.00
C GLU A 606 15.08 -2.16 5.02
N GLU A 607 16.19 -1.52 5.40
CA GLU A 607 17.38 -1.61 4.59
C GLU A 607 17.97 -3.02 4.60
N ARG A 608 18.50 -3.46 3.45
CA ARG A 608 19.12 -4.77 3.27
C ARG A 608 20.34 -4.96 4.16
N THR A 609 20.41 -6.08 4.87
CA THR A 609 21.56 -6.43 5.71
C THR A 609 22.85 -6.52 4.92
N ALA A 610 22.79 -7.10 3.71
CA ALA A 610 23.94 -7.21 2.81
C ALA A 610 24.40 -5.85 2.26
N PHE A 611 23.47 -4.91 2.00
CA PHE A 611 23.80 -3.53 1.63
C PHE A 611 24.50 -2.81 2.79
N LYS A 612 23.95 -2.90 4.00
CA LYS A 612 24.56 -2.30 5.19
C LYS A 612 25.98 -2.82 5.40
N ALA A 613 26.20 -4.12 5.25
CA ALA A 613 27.54 -4.72 5.37
C ALA A 613 28.50 -4.26 4.25
N LYS A 614 28.01 -4.03 3.05
CA LYS A 614 28.77 -3.49 1.92
C LYS A 614 29.21 -2.06 2.15
N GLU A 615 28.35 -1.21 2.67
CA GLU A 615 28.61 0.22 2.85
C GLU A 615 29.30 0.54 4.18
N TYR A 616 28.93 -0.14 5.26
CA TYR A 616 29.30 0.21 6.64
C TYR A 616 30.00 -0.93 7.40
N GLY A 617 30.30 -2.05 6.73
CA GLY A 617 30.90 -3.22 7.36
C GLY A 617 32.26 -2.96 7.98
N ASN A 618 32.61 -3.70 9.02
CA ASN A 618 33.87 -3.67 9.70
C ASN A 618 34.91 -4.49 8.90
N GLY A 619 36.17 -4.06 8.96
CA GLY A 619 37.25 -4.76 8.28
C GLY A 619 37.06 -4.87 6.77
N ASP A 620 37.20 -6.07 6.22
CA ASP A 620 37.11 -6.33 4.79
C ASP A 620 35.67 -6.65 4.29
N LEU A 621 34.66 -6.67 5.15
CA LEU A 621 33.26 -6.90 4.79
C LEU A 621 32.76 -5.93 3.70
N LYS A 622 33.29 -4.71 3.64
CA LYS A 622 32.97 -3.74 2.58
C LYS A 622 33.40 -4.21 1.19
N THR A 623 34.57 -4.82 1.08
CA THR A 623 35.21 -5.10 -0.20
C THR A 623 35.28 -6.59 -0.54
N ASN A 624 35.15 -7.47 0.44
CA ASN A 624 35.27 -8.91 0.30
C ASN A 624 33.89 -9.57 0.31
N LEU A 625 33.36 -9.88 -0.88
CA LEU A 625 32.04 -10.54 -1.04
C LEU A 625 32.00 -11.88 -0.31
N ALA A 626 33.08 -12.66 -0.31
CA ALA A 626 33.11 -13.98 0.36
C ALA A 626 32.84 -13.85 1.87
N ASN A 627 33.54 -12.93 2.54
CA ASN A 627 33.37 -12.71 3.96
C ASN A 627 32.00 -12.05 4.28
N ARG A 628 31.53 -11.14 3.42
CA ARG A 628 30.20 -10.57 3.56
C ARG A 628 29.09 -11.65 3.47
N MET A 629 29.19 -12.59 2.52
CA MET A 629 28.21 -13.68 2.41
C MET A 629 28.34 -14.69 3.54
N LYS A 630 29.52 -14.93 4.09
CA LYS A 630 29.72 -15.71 5.33
C LYS A 630 29.00 -15.05 6.51
N SER A 631 29.17 -13.74 6.69
CA SER A 631 28.48 -12.98 7.74
C SER A 631 26.94 -13.06 7.60
N MET A 632 26.43 -12.94 6.37
CA MET A 632 24.98 -13.14 6.12
C MET A 632 24.54 -14.57 6.44
N ALA A 633 25.35 -15.59 6.12
CA ALA A 633 25.05 -16.98 6.43
C ALA A 633 25.05 -17.26 7.96
N ALA A 634 25.96 -16.66 8.72
CA ALA A 634 25.95 -16.72 10.17
C ALA A 634 24.68 -16.07 10.76
N ASN A 635 24.29 -14.89 10.28
CA ASN A 635 23.03 -14.26 10.65
C ASN A 635 21.83 -15.18 10.35
N THR A 636 21.79 -15.77 9.15
CA THR A 636 20.74 -16.70 8.71
C THR A 636 20.63 -17.90 9.64
N ALA A 637 21.76 -18.50 10.02
CA ALA A 637 21.79 -19.64 10.93
C ALA A 637 21.20 -19.30 12.30
N PHE A 638 21.57 -18.14 12.86
CA PHE A 638 21.06 -17.66 14.15
C PHE A 638 19.63 -17.09 14.09
N PHE A 639 19.13 -16.76 12.92
CA PHE A 639 17.76 -16.34 12.70
C PHE A 639 16.81 -17.52 12.50
N LEU A 640 17.11 -18.36 11.51
CA LEU A 640 16.22 -19.44 11.12
C LEU A 640 16.17 -20.62 12.10
N THR A 641 17.17 -20.77 12.99
CA THR A 641 17.16 -21.81 14.03
C THR A 641 16.40 -21.40 15.28
N VAL A 642 16.00 -20.14 15.43
CA VAL A 642 15.09 -19.72 16.53
C VAL A 642 13.69 -20.27 16.31
N PRO A 643 13.05 -20.93 17.30
CA PRO A 643 11.68 -21.44 17.18
C PRO A 643 10.64 -20.35 16.89
N GLY A 644 9.52 -20.76 16.30
CA GLY A 644 8.43 -19.89 15.89
C GLY A 644 8.54 -19.40 14.44
N PRO A 645 7.49 -18.73 13.89
CA PRO A 645 7.41 -18.29 12.51
C PRO A 645 8.52 -17.31 12.10
N LYS A 646 8.88 -17.36 10.82
CA LYS A 646 9.91 -16.49 10.24
C LYS A 646 9.45 -15.95 8.89
N MET A 647 9.84 -14.72 8.59
CA MET A 647 9.63 -14.11 7.28
C MET A 647 10.98 -13.75 6.65
N ILE A 648 11.06 -13.94 5.34
CA ILE A 648 12.22 -13.64 4.50
C ILE A 648 11.73 -12.67 3.43
N TRP A 649 12.36 -11.50 3.33
CA TRP A 649 12.11 -10.58 2.23
C TRP A 649 12.78 -11.09 0.95
N GLN A 650 12.07 -11.00 -0.19
CA GLN A 650 12.55 -11.49 -1.50
C GLN A 650 14.00 -11.11 -1.76
N PHE A 651 14.77 -12.09 -2.26
CA PHE A 651 16.21 -12.00 -2.56
C PHE A 651 17.14 -11.88 -1.33
N GLY A 652 16.63 -11.85 -0.09
CA GLY A 652 17.47 -11.89 1.11
C GLY A 652 18.36 -13.13 1.13
N GLU A 653 17.86 -14.26 0.65
CA GLU A 653 18.61 -15.52 0.51
C GLU A 653 19.77 -15.46 -0.47
N MET A 654 19.80 -14.48 -1.36
CA MET A 654 20.89 -14.24 -2.32
C MET A 654 21.87 -13.19 -1.82
N GLY A 655 21.64 -12.61 -0.63
CA GLY A 655 22.41 -11.48 -0.12
C GLY A 655 22.26 -10.25 -1.01
N TYR A 656 21.03 -9.89 -1.33
CA TYR A 656 20.71 -8.72 -2.15
C TYR A 656 21.26 -7.45 -1.50
N ASP A 657 22.13 -6.74 -2.21
CA ASP A 657 22.93 -5.63 -1.69
C ASP A 657 22.74 -4.31 -2.42
N VAL A 658 21.49 -4.09 -2.90
CA VAL A 658 21.03 -2.81 -3.44
C VAL A 658 20.21 -2.10 -2.36
N SER A 659 20.43 -0.78 -2.21
CA SER A 659 19.72 0.02 -1.21
C SER A 659 18.21 0.08 -1.46
N ILE A 660 17.45 0.18 -0.38
CA ILE A 660 16.02 0.50 -0.46
C ILE A 660 15.78 1.87 -1.11
N GLU A 661 16.74 2.78 -1.07
CA GLU A 661 16.67 4.10 -1.69
C GLU A 661 17.05 4.11 -3.18
N GLU A 662 17.44 2.97 -3.75
CA GLU A 662 17.73 2.87 -5.19
C GLU A 662 16.47 3.21 -6.01
N ASN A 663 16.59 4.18 -6.93
CA ASN A 663 15.47 4.74 -7.70
C ASN A 663 14.38 5.41 -6.84
N GLY A 664 14.72 5.81 -5.60
CA GLY A 664 13.78 6.24 -4.58
C GLY A 664 13.17 5.06 -3.81
N ARG A 665 12.70 5.32 -2.57
CA ARG A 665 12.25 4.29 -1.63
C ARG A 665 11.23 3.31 -2.25
N THR A 666 10.18 3.83 -2.85
CA THR A 666 9.12 3.05 -3.49
C THR A 666 9.37 2.75 -4.97
N GLY A 667 10.48 3.24 -5.53
CA GLY A 667 10.86 3.02 -6.93
C GLY A 667 11.21 1.57 -7.24
N ARG A 668 11.20 1.22 -8.53
CA ARG A 668 11.53 -0.14 -9.01
C ARG A 668 12.95 -0.53 -8.63
N LYS A 669 13.10 -1.72 -8.06
CA LYS A 669 14.39 -2.28 -7.71
C LYS A 669 14.94 -3.16 -8.83
N PRO A 670 16.27 -3.09 -9.12
CA PRO A 670 16.87 -3.94 -10.15
C PRO A 670 16.77 -5.42 -9.79
N LEU A 671 16.53 -6.25 -10.79
CA LEU A 671 16.47 -7.69 -10.67
C LEU A 671 17.89 -8.26 -10.73
N HIS A 672 18.23 -9.13 -9.80
CA HIS A 672 19.54 -9.76 -9.71
C HIS A 672 19.47 -11.28 -9.56
N TRP A 673 18.66 -11.95 -10.38
CA TRP A 673 18.59 -13.42 -10.41
C TRP A 673 19.93 -14.08 -10.74
N GLU A 674 20.82 -13.38 -11.46
CA GLU A 674 22.18 -13.81 -11.76
C GLU A 674 23.07 -13.93 -10.51
N TYR A 675 22.69 -13.36 -9.37
CA TYR A 675 23.41 -13.53 -8.09
C TYR A 675 23.56 -14.99 -7.70
N LEU A 676 22.61 -15.86 -8.07
CA LEU A 676 22.71 -17.31 -7.85
C LEU A 676 23.84 -17.98 -8.66
N ASN A 677 24.44 -17.32 -9.65
CA ASN A 677 25.59 -17.80 -10.38
C ASN A 677 26.93 -17.52 -9.66
N ASP A 678 26.92 -16.61 -8.68
CA ASP A 678 28.09 -16.35 -7.84
C ASP A 678 28.20 -17.43 -6.74
N GLN A 679 29.41 -18.00 -6.60
CA GLN A 679 29.62 -19.12 -5.69
C GLN A 679 29.38 -18.79 -4.20
N TYR A 680 29.65 -17.55 -3.77
CA TYR A 680 29.48 -17.13 -2.37
C TYR A 680 28.06 -16.85 -2.03
N ARG A 681 27.32 -16.18 -2.93
CA ARG A 681 25.87 -15.93 -2.82
C ARG A 681 25.09 -17.25 -2.89
N LYS A 682 25.52 -18.16 -3.76
CA LYS A 682 24.92 -19.50 -3.81
C LYS A 682 25.10 -20.27 -2.49
N LYS A 683 26.24 -20.18 -1.83
CA LYS A 683 26.45 -20.78 -0.50
C LYS A 683 25.53 -20.20 0.55
N LEU A 684 25.25 -18.89 0.50
CA LEU A 684 24.26 -18.26 1.36
C LEU A 684 22.86 -18.84 1.09
N ALA A 685 22.45 -18.90 -0.17
CA ALA A 685 21.15 -19.48 -0.56
C ALA A 685 21.03 -20.97 -0.16
N ASP A 686 22.12 -21.74 -0.29
CA ASP A 686 22.20 -23.12 0.15
C ASP A 686 22.03 -23.23 1.69
N THR A 687 22.56 -22.25 2.47
CA THR A 687 22.37 -22.19 3.93
C THR A 687 20.91 -21.94 4.29
N TYR A 688 20.24 -20.98 3.65
CA TYR A 688 18.80 -20.77 3.80
C TYR A 688 18.04 -22.04 3.49
N THR A 689 18.25 -22.60 2.32
CA THR A 689 17.59 -23.81 1.85
C THR A 689 17.69 -24.96 2.85
N MET A 690 18.89 -25.19 3.35
CA MET A 690 19.16 -26.29 4.26
C MET A 690 18.42 -26.14 5.59
N ILE A 691 18.45 -24.94 6.18
CA ILE A 691 17.78 -24.72 7.48
C ILE A 691 16.27 -24.67 7.31
N LEU A 692 15.75 -24.09 6.23
CA LEU A 692 14.30 -24.12 5.95
C LEU A 692 13.79 -25.55 5.73
N LYS A 693 14.54 -26.38 4.99
CA LYS A 693 14.21 -27.82 4.83
C LYS A 693 14.31 -28.59 6.14
N LEU A 694 15.27 -28.27 6.99
CA LEU A 694 15.37 -28.84 8.33
C LEU A 694 14.10 -28.52 9.15
N ARG A 695 13.63 -27.27 9.13
CA ARG A 695 12.43 -26.85 9.84
C ARG A 695 11.18 -27.62 9.37
N ASN A 696 11.07 -27.86 8.08
CA ASN A 696 9.95 -28.63 7.51
C ASN A 696 10.07 -30.15 7.81
N ALA A 697 11.28 -30.69 7.79
CA ALA A 697 11.53 -32.12 8.00
C ALA A 697 11.50 -32.53 9.48
N VAL A 698 11.89 -31.63 10.37
CA VAL A 698 12.00 -31.88 11.83
C VAL A 698 11.33 -30.76 12.61
N PRO A 699 10.01 -30.50 12.39
CA PRO A 699 9.30 -29.37 13.00
C PRO A 699 9.30 -29.41 14.54
N GLN A 700 9.42 -30.61 15.15
CA GLN A 700 9.48 -30.77 16.60
C GLN A 700 10.72 -30.12 17.25
N LEU A 701 11.79 -29.82 16.50
CA LEU A 701 12.91 -29.02 17.00
C LEU A 701 12.52 -27.55 17.19
N PHE A 702 11.52 -27.10 16.46
CA PHE A 702 11.10 -25.68 16.42
C PHE A 702 9.72 -25.44 17.02
N SER A 703 9.18 -26.44 17.74
CA SER A 703 7.88 -26.39 18.41
C SER A 703 8.00 -25.84 19.85
N SER A 704 6.85 -25.54 20.46
CA SER A 704 6.76 -25.17 21.87
C SER A 704 7.30 -26.19 22.86
N ASP A 705 7.35 -27.48 22.44
CA ASP A 705 7.78 -28.60 23.29
C ASP A 705 9.32 -28.80 23.25
N ALA A 706 10.02 -28.11 22.33
CA ALA A 706 11.45 -28.17 22.25
C ALA A 706 12.11 -27.42 23.42
N THR A 707 13.21 -27.99 23.94
CA THR A 707 14.08 -27.26 24.87
C THR A 707 14.98 -26.34 24.05
N PHE A 708 14.75 -25.02 24.18
CA PHE A 708 15.53 -23.98 23.49
C PHE A 708 16.33 -23.16 24.51
N ARG A 709 17.61 -22.98 24.25
CA ARG A 709 18.53 -22.13 25.04
C ARG A 709 19.47 -21.41 24.10
N TRP A 710 19.78 -20.17 24.42
CA TRP A 710 20.71 -19.39 23.63
C TRP A 710 21.49 -18.37 24.44
N GLU A 711 22.64 -18.00 23.92
CA GLU A 711 23.52 -16.96 24.41
C GLU A 711 23.88 -16.08 23.19
N VAL A 712 23.13 -15.00 22.99
CA VAL A 712 23.15 -14.21 21.74
C VAL A 712 23.23 -12.71 21.96
N SER A 713 23.34 -12.27 23.21
CA SER A 713 23.53 -10.86 23.53
C SER A 713 24.92 -10.36 23.11
N GLU A 714 25.11 -9.06 23.19
CA GLU A 714 26.40 -8.42 22.91
C GLU A 714 27.53 -8.95 23.81
N SER A 715 27.20 -9.38 25.02
CA SER A 715 28.19 -9.93 25.97
C SER A 715 28.85 -11.25 25.49
N TYR A 716 28.22 -11.95 24.54
CA TYR A 716 28.75 -13.16 23.93
C TYR A 716 29.48 -12.93 22.60
N TRP A 717 29.71 -11.67 22.24
CA TRP A 717 30.32 -11.30 20.97
C TRP A 717 31.69 -11.93 20.75
N GLU A 718 32.65 -11.75 21.68
CA GLU A 718 34.02 -12.28 21.58
C GLU A 718 34.13 -13.74 22.00
N GLY A 719 33.16 -14.30 22.67
CA GLY A 719 33.15 -15.70 23.10
C GLY A 719 32.37 -16.64 22.20
N CYS A 720 32.00 -16.20 21.04
CA CYS A 720 31.05 -16.84 20.12
C CYS A 720 29.66 -16.99 20.70
N ARG A 721 28.65 -16.54 19.96
CA ARG A 721 27.26 -16.78 20.25
C ARG A 721 26.90 -18.23 20.06
N ASN A 722 25.90 -18.73 20.80
CA ASN A 722 25.46 -20.10 20.64
C ASN A 722 23.96 -20.27 20.85
N ILE A 723 23.43 -21.32 20.20
CA ILE A 723 22.05 -21.79 20.35
C ILE A 723 22.08 -23.30 20.58
N SER A 724 21.29 -23.81 21.53
CA SER A 724 21.09 -25.21 21.79
C SER A 724 19.63 -25.55 21.71
N ILE A 725 19.27 -26.56 20.90
CA ILE A 725 17.90 -27.01 20.72
C ILE A 725 17.82 -28.53 20.91
N GLU A 726 16.84 -28.99 21.67
CA GLU A 726 16.56 -30.41 21.84
C GLU A 726 15.05 -30.66 21.67
N SER A 727 14.67 -31.50 20.73
CA SER A 727 13.30 -31.92 20.54
C SER A 727 12.90 -33.02 21.53
N ILE A 728 11.59 -33.20 21.71
CA ILE A 728 11.04 -34.20 22.60
C ILE A 728 11.44 -35.68 22.19
N ASP A 729 11.70 -35.92 20.92
CA ASP A 729 12.15 -37.19 20.38
C ASP A 729 13.68 -37.37 20.41
N GLY A 730 14.42 -36.43 21.06
CA GLY A 730 15.82 -36.54 21.31
C GLY A 730 16.75 -36.10 20.18
N LYS A 731 16.24 -35.46 19.11
CA LYS A 731 17.09 -34.78 18.12
C LYS A 731 17.64 -33.49 18.69
N LYS A 732 18.90 -33.21 18.41
CA LYS A 732 19.63 -32.10 19.04
C LYS A 732 20.43 -31.31 18.02
N LEU A 733 20.42 -30.00 18.18
CA LEU A 733 21.27 -29.07 17.47
C LEU A 733 22.07 -28.21 18.49
N PHE A 734 23.31 -27.92 18.14
CA PHE A 734 24.10 -26.90 18.78
C PHE A 734 24.76 -26.05 17.73
N ILE A 735 24.39 -24.77 17.70
CA ILE A 735 24.89 -23.76 16.76
C ILE A 735 25.86 -22.87 17.52
N VAL A 736 27.04 -22.65 16.96
CA VAL A 736 28.03 -21.71 17.50
C VAL A 736 28.55 -20.84 16.36
N GLY A 737 28.62 -19.52 16.58
CA GLY A 737 28.94 -18.54 15.54
C GLY A 737 29.85 -17.43 16.04
N ASN A 738 30.82 -17.10 15.20
CA ASN A 738 31.74 -15.97 15.37
C ASN A 738 31.31 -14.83 14.45
N PHE A 739 30.89 -13.71 15.04
CA PHE A 739 30.48 -12.50 14.32
C PHE A 739 31.58 -11.44 14.26
N THR A 740 32.78 -11.75 14.81
CA THR A 740 33.90 -10.83 14.85
C THR A 740 34.74 -10.91 13.57
N THR A 741 35.70 -9.99 13.42
CA THR A 741 36.67 -9.95 12.31
C THR A 741 37.90 -10.84 12.53
N GLU A 742 38.02 -11.51 13.69
CA GLU A 742 39.13 -12.35 14.08
C GLU A 742 38.66 -13.78 14.40
N GLU A 743 39.58 -14.77 14.25
CA GLU A 743 39.30 -16.13 14.71
C GLU A 743 38.99 -16.14 16.20
N GLN A 744 37.94 -16.84 16.60
CA GLN A 744 37.54 -16.97 18.02
C GLN A 744 37.55 -18.44 18.45
N ASN A 745 37.94 -18.68 19.69
CA ASN A 745 37.73 -19.95 20.39
C ASN A 745 36.47 -19.82 21.22
N SER A 746 35.42 -20.62 20.94
CA SER A 746 34.15 -20.52 21.61
C SER A 746 34.24 -20.67 23.11
N SER A 747 33.55 -19.83 23.87
CA SER A 747 33.40 -19.99 25.32
C SER A 747 32.47 -21.17 25.65
N ALA A 748 31.44 -21.39 24.87
CA ALA A 748 30.55 -22.53 24.97
C ALA A 748 31.22 -23.81 24.40
N LYS A 749 30.98 -24.89 25.11
CA LYS A 749 31.52 -26.22 24.70
C LYS A 749 30.44 -26.99 23.94
N VAL A 750 30.86 -27.77 22.97
CA VAL A 750 29.96 -28.74 22.31
C VAL A 750 29.36 -29.65 23.39
N PRO A 751 28.00 -29.78 23.46
CA PRO A 751 27.36 -30.60 24.47
C PRO A 751 27.87 -32.06 24.48
N ILE A 752 27.92 -32.67 25.67
CA ILE A 752 28.29 -34.05 25.84
C ILE A 752 27.09 -35.01 25.81
N GLY A 753 27.35 -36.27 25.58
CA GLY A 753 26.32 -37.32 25.75
C GLY A 753 25.36 -37.50 24.58
N TRP A 754 25.68 -36.99 23.40
CA TRP A 754 24.81 -37.16 22.20
C TRP A 754 24.99 -38.53 21.54
N GLY A 755 26.08 -39.22 21.77
CA GLY A 755 26.43 -40.48 21.11
C GLY A 755 27.14 -40.27 19.81
N GLU A 756 26.49 -39.64 18.84
CA GLU A 756 27.07 -39.26 17.55
C GLU A 756 27.06 -37.75 17.38
N TYR A 757 27.97 -37.25 16.61
CA TYR A 757 28.09 -35.82 16.27
C TYR A 757 28.37 -35.66 14.77
N TYR A 758 27.64 -34.77 14.17
CA TYR A 758 27.79 -34.40 12.75
C TYR A 758 27.94 -32.89 12.62
N ASN A 759 28.76 -32.48 11.67
CA ASN A 759 28.59 -31.13 11.12
C ASN A 759 27.37 -31.17 10.21
N PHE A 760 26.30 -30.50 10.61
CA PHE A 760 25.02 -30.58 9.90
C PHE A 760 25.13 -30.12 8.44
N ILE A 761 26.01 -29.11 8.18
CA ILE A 761 26.18 -28.53 6.83
C ILE A 761 26.96 -29.44 5.92
N SER A 762 28.15 -29.92 6.36
CA SER A 762 28.99 -30.78 5.55
C SER A 762 28.59 -32.25 5.59
N THR A 763 27.67 -32.63 6.48
CA THR A 763 27.22 -34.01 6.78
C THR A 763 28.35 -34.92 7.29
N GLU A 764 29.52 -34.34 7.63
CA GLU A 764 30.67 -35.08 8.13
C GLU A 764 30.43 -35.56 9.56
N GLN A 765 30.68 -36.83 9.82
CA GLN A 765 30.71 -37.35 11.20
C GLN A 765 31.95 -36.87 11.93
N LEU A 766 31.77 -36.27 13.06
CA LEU A 766 32.81 -35.65 13.87
C LEU A 766 33.20 -36.55 15.06
N SER A 767 34.47 -36.77 15.24
CA SER A 767 35.00 -37.47 16.41
C SER A 767 35.70 -36.46 17.33
N ASP A 768 35.64 -36.76 18.64
CA ASP A 768 36.43 -36.02 19.64
C ASP A 768 36.06 -34.54 19.79
N VAL A 769 34.79 -34.16 19.56
CA VAL A 769 34.29 -32.79 19.68
C VAL A 769 33.55 -32.53 21.02
N ALA A 770 32.96 -33.56 21.61
CA ALA A 770 32.16 -33.47 22.81
C ALA A 770 32.92 -32.87 24.00
N GLY A 771 32.34 -31.88 24.65
CA GLY A 771 32.90 -31.17 25.82
C GLY A 771 34.08 -30.25 25.47
N LYS A 772 34.38 -30.02 24.19
CA LYS A 772 35.45 -29.12 23.72
C LYS A 772 34.90 -27.77 23.23
N ASN A 773 35.75 -26.77 23.32
CA ASN A 773 35.53 -25.49 22.67
C ASN A 773 35.85 -25.63 21.17
N THR A 774 35.27 -24.78 20.35
CA THR A 774 35.44 -24.80 18.89
C THR A 774 36.12 -23.55 18.42
N ASN A 775 37.18 -23.69 17.59
CA ASN A 775 37.72 -22.55 16.85
C ASN A 775 36.85 -22.26 15.66
N ILE A 776 36.48 -21.00 15.49
CA ILE A 776 35.62 -20.54 14.43
C ILE A 776 36.24 -19.34 13.72
N ASP A 777 36.38 -19.47 12.43
CA ASP A 777 36.90 -18.40 11.56
C ASP A 777 36.09 -17.13 11.66
N PRO A 778 36.62 -15.96 11.29
CA PRO A 778 35.85 -14.71 11.22
C PRO A 778 34.58 -14.86 10.41
N HIS A 779 33.48 -14.33 10.91
CA HIS A 779 32.17 -14.29 10.27
C HIS A 779 31.58 -15.67 9.90
N ASP A 780 31.98 -16.73 10.61
CA ASP A 780 31.62 -18.10 10.29
C ASP A 780 30.83 -18.75 11.44
N PHE A 781 30.28 -19.93 11.19
CA PHE A 781 29.50 -20.68 12.16
C PHE A 781 29.59 -22.19 11.90
N ILE A 782 29.23 -22.96 12.91
CA ILE A 782 29.09 -24.41 12.81
C ILE A 782 27.76 -24.84 13.43
N ILE A 783 27.04 -25.73 12.76
CA ILE A 783 25.87 -26.42 13.29
C ILE A 783 26.26 -27.87 13.58
N TYR A 784 26.28 -28.23 14.87
CA TYR A 784 26.41 -29.61 15.31
C TYR A 784 25.04 -30.24 15.43
N SER A 785 24.90 -31.50 15.00
CA SER A 785 23.71 -32.32 15.20
C SER A 785 24.03 -33.72 15.68
N ASN A 786 23.06 -34.41 16.29
CA ASN A 786 23.18 -35.83 16.63
C ASN A 786 22.47 -36.71 15.59
N PHE A 787 22.06 -36.14 14.47
CA PHE A 787 21.37 -36.81 13.38
C PHE A 787 21.77 -36.21 12.03
N LEU A 788 21.48 -36.94 10.95
CA LEU A 788 21.53 -36.43 9.58
C LEU A 788 20.10 -36.35 9.03
N MET A 789 19.86 -35.43 8.10
CA MET A 789 18.64 -35.50 7.29
C MET A 789 18.81 -36.57 6.21
N ASN A 790 17.81 -37.43 6.05
CA ASN A 790 17.75 -38.48 5.03
C ASN A 790 17.46 -37.87 3.66
#